data_68b9db3e4648870820ce644bacd77e5c
#
_entry.id   68b9db3e4648870820ce644bacd77e5c
#
_cell.length_a   1.000
_cell.length_b   1.000
_cell.length_c   1.000
_cell.angle_alpha   90.00
_cell.angle_beta   90.00
_cell.angle_gamma   90.00
#
_symmetry.space_group_name_H-M   'P 1'
#
loop_
_entity.id
_entity.type
_entity.pdbx_description
1 polymer ?
#
loop_
_entity_poly.entity_id
_entity_poly.type
_entity_poly.pdbx_seq_one_letter_code
_entity_poly.pdbx_strand_id
1 'polypeptide(L)'
;MKKFTTAIFLFICGLFITERACAQYYSWGTDPTSFRWQQIKGEKYRIVYPDSAKHIASEMAFYLDAVQNDIAHGYKHPQMSIPFVVHPANMLSNGLVMWLPKRVEFLSSPAINGYSMPWRKQLIAHEYRHAVQYNNLNRGLVKGLSYIIGQQSSTIGLLFMPLWMMEGDAVMSETEMSTFGRGLQPSFSMGYRAYNNVLGAFKSRDKWFCGSFKDYIPDHYQLGYFICRHGYNEYGAILGNDMADLTTRRPWMVVSNSWVFKKLYGTTQPRLFDETFDTLYHHWQSLPQIEQSTTPIAIPEVESYTTYSHPLALGDGRILALKEDFDNPSALVVIDPNTADEQRLIHTGIVSSRPARDHSGRIYWTEYRRSPLFAQKVTSKIYYLDSGQHTSHRLRIKGNALYPTPTQEGIISWVEYALDGSYSVVSYKDGTEISRTTIERDKEVHGMAWDNTTQAIYLLITDDDGMHIAKLQNQTLQPVTRPAYTTLSDIKAKDGKLYFGSIASGRDELHYIDLATGKEYQLSTSSFGSFSPAPFDDKSVVGVSYDRRGYLPVTQSITTTHEVKHRPHPEAFLLPESEPWGVVNLDTLSFDTAIDNDIATKKPARKFDRIGHGINIHSWAPASYDPYAIVEESKVAFNLGATIMSQNILSNTEGFLTWGWNHDEGSIFKGTLRYYGLGVSLWAKGTYGGKQKIHTVYKYNPETQEIEVPETPKQGRYYSVSAGATLPLLFQRGYHTSQLTMSTSWNFSNGMTANVDKIRYEGGKITNFETIGYTEGVHQLSFGIGFSNQVRMAHRDFLPPWAVVLQANYTLNPTTDDFGHLAVLYGKLYTPGFAKHHSLSLAASYQTSIGGFHSNMMLSELAFKSTKLLPRGFSSYDIENKNYVATSLNYQLPVWYPDGGWEGVIYFKRLRLNLGGDYASFEQPSFNVEGDVVMPRKAIWAYGGDIIVDFNIFTMPASATITATLSLYTKGSNMPLKNNKPYIAFGLGLPF
;
A
#
# COMPACT_ATOMS: atom_id res chain seq x y z
N MET A 1 -36.21 -7.47 14.84
CA MET A 1 -34.93 -8.17 14.66
C MET A 1 -34.73 -8.70 13.24
N LYS A 2 -35.49 -9.65 12.69
CA LYS A 2 -35.25 -10.19 11.32
C LYS A 2 -35.17 -9.12 10.21
N LYS A 3 -36.07 -8.12 10.18
CA LYS A 3 -36.03 -7.04 9.18
C LYS A 3 -34.85 -6.09 9.36
N PHE A 4 -34.41 -5.86 10.60
CA PHE A 4 -33.25 -5.03 10.91
C PHE A 4 -31.93 -5.76 10.54
N THR A 5 -31.85 -7.07 10.84
CA THR A 5 -30.70 -7.91 10.43
C THR A 5 -30.62 -8.03 8.91
N THR A 6 -31.74 -8.14 8.20
CA THR A 6 -31.78 -8.17 6.73
C THR A 6 -31.38 -6.81 6.13
N ALA A 7 -31.80 -5.70 6.73
CA ALA A 7 -31.41 -4.36 6.30
C ALA A 7 -29.92 -4.09 6.56
N ILE A 8 -29.39 -4.52 7.72
CA ILE A 8 -27.96 -4.47 8.02
C ILE A 8 -27.17 -5.38 7.06
N PHE A 9 -27.68 -6.59 6.81
CA PHE A 9 -27.04 -7.52 5.86
C PHE A 9 -27.04 -6.95 4.43
N LEU A 10 -28.14 -6.38 3.97
CA LEU A 10 -28.24 -5.71 2.67
C LEU A 10 -27.38 -4.43 2.62
N PHE A 11 -27.33 -3.67 3.70
CA PHE A 11 -26.48 -2.49 3.84
C PHE A 11 -24.99 -2.88 3.85
N ILE A 12 -24.62 -3.91 4.61
CA ILE A 12 -23.26 -4.47 4.64
C ILE A 12 -22.91 -5.06 3.26
N CYS A 13 -23.79 -5.84 2.64
CA CYS A 13 -23.58 -6.33 1.27
C CYS A 13 -23.45 -5.18 0.27
N GLY A 14 -24.24 -4.12 0.44
CA GLY A 14 -24.14 -2.90 -0.37
C GLY A 14 -22.82 -2.18 -0.20
N LEU A 15 -22.35 -1.99 1.04
CA LEU A 15 -21.05 -1.42 1.34
C LEU A 15 -19.90 -2.28 0.76
N PHE A 16 -19.96 -3.59 0.94
CA PHE A 16 -18.92 -4.49 0.43
C PHE A 16 -18.95 -4.68 -1.09
N ILE A 17 -20.09 -4.54 -1.73
CA ILE A 17 -20.19 -4.53 -3.20
C ILE A 17 -19.54 -3.26 -3.75
N THR A 18 -19.68 -2.13 -3.08
CA THR A 18 -19.07 -0.86 -3.51
C THR A 18 -17.58 -0.81 -3.27
N GLU A 19 -17.09 -1.28 -2.12
CA GLU A 19 -15.66 -1.21 -1.77
C GLU A 19 -14.77 -2.15 -2.57
N ARG A 20 -15.26 -3.34 -2.87
CA ARG A 20 -14.42 -4.39 -3.46
C ARG A 20 -14.70 -4.63 -4.94
N ALA A 21 -15.67 -3.96 -5.52
CA ALA A 21 -15.65 -3.72 -6.96
C ALA A 21 -14.38 -2.93 -7.35
N CYS A 22 -13.87 -2.08 -6.47
CA CYS A 22 -12.59 -1.40 -6.61
C CYS A 22 -11.39 -2.37 -6.59
N ALA A 23 -11.41 -3.40 -5.75
CA ALA A 23 -10.35 -4.40 -5.67
C ALA A 23 -10.24 -5.26 -6.95
N GLN A 24 -11.28 -5.31 -7.78
CA GLN A 24 -11.24 -6.06 -9.04
C GLN A 24 -10.30 -5.44 -10.07
N TYR A 25 -10.16 -4.12 -10.02
CA TYR A 25 -9.29 -3.35 -10.91
C TYR A 25 -8.05 -2.82 -10.18
N TYR A 26 -7.70 -3.45 -9.06
CA TYR A 26 -6.47 -3.15 -8.38
C TYR A 26 -5.28 -3.58 -9.24
N SER A 27 -4.60 -2.61 -9.81
CA SER A 27 -3.34 -2.85 -10.48
C SER A 27 -2.26 -2.98 -9.41
N TRP A 28 -1.76 -4.20 -9.20
CA TRP A 28 -0.57 -4.42 -8.35
C TRP A 28 0.66 -3.67 -8.87
N GLY A 29 0.56 -3.15 -10.07
CA GLY A 29 1.58 -2.43 -10.79
C GLY A 29 2.15 -3.21 -11.95
N THR A 30 2.95 -2.54 -12.76
CA THR A 30 3.51 -3.10 -13.98
C THR A 30 5.02 -3.31 -13.87
N ASP A 31 5.48 -4.40 -14.48
CA ASP A 31 6.89 -4.70 -14.67
C ASP A 31 7.49 -3.96 -15.87
N PRO A 32 8.83 -3.84 -15.94
CA PRO A 32 9.51 -3.26 -17.09
C PRO A 32 9.13 -3.90 -18.44
N THR A 33 8.88 -3.09 -19.45
CA THR A 33 8.52 -3.56 -20.81
C THR A 33 9.57 -4.46 -21.46
N SER A 34 10.81 -4.34 -21.03
CA SER A 34 11.95 -5.15 -21.52
C SER A 34 11.88 -6.61 -21.11
N PHE A 35 11.03 -6.97 -20.16
CA PHE A 35 10.93 -8.35 -19.69
C PHE A 35 10.32 -9.27 -20.74
N ARG A 36 10.99 -10.40 -20.96
CA ARG A 36 10.52 -11.54 -21.77
C ARG A 36 9.98 -12.59 -20.83
N TRP A 37 8.67 -12.78 -20.86
CA TRP A 37 7.97 -13.65 -19.94
C TRP A 37 8.03 -15.11 -20.37
N GLN A 38 8.33 -15.97 -19.40
CA GLN A 38 8.34 -17.41 -19.49
C GLN A 38 7.42 -18.02 -18.42
N GLN A 39 7.20 -19.33 -18.53
CA GLN A 39 6.41 -20.07 -17.54
C GLN A 39 6.94 -21.49 -17.35
N ILE A 40 6.83 -21.96 -16.11
CA ILE A 40 6.98 -23.36 -15.69
C ILE A 40 5.62 -23.83 -15.18
N LYS A 41 5.22 -25.06 -15.52
CA LYS A 41 3.97 -25.68 -15.03
C LYS A 41 4.29 -26.85 -14.12
N GLY A 42 3.78 -26.82 -12.88
CA GLY A 42 3.72 -27.95 -11.96
C GLY A 42 2.33 -28.56 -11.94
N GLU A 43 2.09 -29.48 -11.02
CA GLU A 43 0.80 -30.16 -10.88
C GLU A 43 -0.29 -29.17 -10.41
N LYS A 44 -0.02 -28.39 -9.36
CA LYS A 44 -0.98 -27.47 -8.73
C LYS A 44 -0.55 -26.01 -8.74
N TYR A 45 0.41 -25.68 -9.61
CA TYR A 45 0.87 -24.31 -9.78
C TYR A 45 1.33 -24.04 -11.22
N ARG A 46 1.47 -22.77 -11.54
CA ARG A 46 2.14 -22.27 -12.73
C ARG A 46 2.96 -21.05 -12.32
N ILE A 47 4.27 -21.08 -12.55
CA ILE A 47 5.15 -19.93 -12.27
C ILE A 47 5.33 -19.16 -13.58
N VAL A 48 4.99 -17.87 -13.56
CA VAL A 48 5.18 -16.92 -14.67
C VAL A 48 6.25 -15.92 -14.25
N TYR A 49 7.32 -15.80 -15.01
CA TYR A 49 8.52 -15.08 -14.62
C TYR A 49 9.24 -14.47 -15.82
N PRO A 50 10.01 -13.37 -15.64
CA PRO A 50 10.93 -12.86 -16.65
C PRO A 50 12.09 -13.83 -16.88
N ASP A 51 12.61 -13.89 -18.12
CA ASP A 51 13.74 -14.76 -18.50
C ASP A 51 14.99 -14.60 -17.60
N SER A 52 15.21 -13.40 -17.06
CA SER A 52 16.26 -13.12 -16.08
C SER A 52 16.10 -13.86 -14.74
N ALA A 53 14.88 -14.26 -14.38
CA ALA A 53 14.56 -14.92 -13.10
C ALA A 53 14.39 -16.45 -13.26
N LYS A 54 15.02 -17.08 -14.26
CA LYS A 54 14.88 -18.52 -14.53
C LYS A 54 15.29 -19.37 -13.32
N HIS A 55 16.42 -19.06 -12.68
CA HIS A 55 16.93 -19.79 -11.52
C HIS A 55 15.95 -19.69 -10.33
N ILE A 56 15.44 -18.47 -10.05
CA ILE A 56 14.41 -18.25 -9.02
C ILE A 56 13.17 -19.10 -9.29
N ALA A 57 12.72 -19.17 -10.54
CA ALA A 57 11.54 -19.97 -10.90
C ALA A 57 11.77 -21.48 -10.76
N SER A 58 12.98 -21.99 -11.04
CA SER A 58 13.34 -23.39 -10.80
C SER A 58 13.35 -23.72 -9.31
N GLU A 59 13.97 -22.87 -8.50
CA GLU A 59 13.98 -22.99 -7.04
C GLU A 59 12.57 -23.00 -6.46
N MET A 60 11.72 -22.04 -6.88
CA MET A 60 10.31 -22.03 -6.48
C MET A 60 9.57 -23.30 -6.89
N ALA A 61 9.85 -23.86 -8.07
CA ALA A 61 9.23 -25.10 -8.54
C ALA A 61 9.60 -26.28 -7.64
N PHE A 62 10.86 -26.35 -7.22
CA PHE A 62 11.34 -27.36 -6.27
C PHE A 62 10.61 -27.30 -4.94
N TYR A 63 10.57 -26.12 -4.29
CA TYR A 63 9.90 -26.00 -3.00
C TYR A 63 8.39 -26.21 -3.10
N LEU A 64 7.73 -25.70 -4.15
CA LEU A 64 6.29 -25.93 -4.37
C LEU A 64 5.98 -27.40 -4.54
N ASP A 65 6.82 -28.18 -5.26
CA ASP A 65 6.63 -29.63 -5.38
C ASP A 65 6.73 -30.34 -4.03
N ALA A 66 7.66 -29.91 -3.18
CA ALA A 66 7.88 -30.50 -1.86
C ALA A 66 6.71 -30.18 -0.90
N VAL A 67 6.19 -28.93 -0.89
CA VAL A 67 5.23 -28.50 0.14
C VAL A 67 3.76 -28.58 -0.28
N GLN A 68 3.46 -28.72 -1.59
CA GLN A 68 2.09 -28.55 -2.13
C GLN A 68 1.00 -29.44 -1.49
N ASN A 69 1.36 -30.56 -0.89
CA ASN A 69 0.41 -31.44 -0.21
C ASN A 69 0.35 -31.13 1.29
N ASP A 70 1.50 -30.93 1.93
CA ASP A 70 1.63 -30.79 3.38
C ASP A 70 1.15 -29.43 3.87
N ILE A 71 1.31 -28.39 3.06
CA ILE A 71 0.82 -27.04 3.36
C ILE A 71 -0.71 -26.98 3.56
N ALA A 72 -1.44 -27.99 3.09
CA ALA A 72 -2.89 -28.10 3.29
C ALA A 72 -3.28 -28.79 4.61
N HIS A 73 -2.30 -29.14 5.46
CA HIS A 73 -2.56 -29.81 6.73
C HIS A 73 -3.71 -29.13 7.52
N GLY A 74 -4.65 -29.95 8.00
CA GLY A 74 -5.83 -29.54 8.77
C GLY A 74 -6.95 -28.88 7.96
N TYR A 75 -6.78 -28.66 6.65
CA TYR A 75 -7.85 -28.15 5.76
C TYR A 75 -8.55 -29.30 5.02
N LYS A 76 -9.89 -29.25 4.97
CA LYS A 76 -10.71 -30.28 4.29
C LYS A 76 -10.51 -30.35 2.79
N HIS A 77 -10.21 -29.21 2.18
CA HIS A 77 -10.07 -29.10 0.74
C HIS A 77 -8.64 -28.68 0.41
N PRO A 78 -7.84 -29.59 -0.13
CA PRO A 78 -6.47 -29.29 -0.51
C PRO A 78 -6.42 -28.19 -1.58
N GLN A 79 -5.22 -27.73 -1.85
CA GLN A 79 -4.92 -26.65 -2.77
C GLN A 79 -5.48 -26.87 -4.17
N MET A 80 -5.73 -25.76 -4.85
CA MET A 80 -6.03 -25.74 -6.26
C MET A 80 -4.83 -25.25 -7.07
N SER A 81 -4.87 -25.43 -8.38
CA SER A 81 -3.88 -24.80 -9.27
C SER A 81 -4.01 -23.28 -9.26
N ILE A 82 -2.90 -22.60 -8.95
CA ILE A 82 -2.80 -21.14 -8.89
C ILE A 82 -1.53 -20.66 -9.61
N PRO A 83 -1.58 -19.57 -10.41
CA PRO A 83 -0.38 -18.97 -10.98
C PRO A 83 0.36 -18.12 -9.96
N PHE A 84 1.70 -18.24 -9.96
CA PHE A 84 2.65 -17.34 -9.29
C PHE A 84 3.24 -16.40 -10.33
N VAL A 85 3.24 -15.10 -10.06
CA VAL A 85 3.89 -14.10 -10.91
C VAL A 85 5.10 -13.54 -10.16
N VAL A 86 6.29 -13.69 -10.75
CA VAL A 86 7.56 -13.32 -10.11
C VAL A 86 8.00 -11.93 -10.54
N HIS A 87 8.30 -11.06 -9.57
CA HIS A 87 8.71 -9.67 -9.75
C HIS A 87 10.16 -9.42 -9.29
N PRO A 88 11.18 -9.82 -10.06
CA PRO A 88 12.58 -9.74 -9.61
C PRO A 88 13.14 -8.31 -9.62
N ALA A 89 12.48 -7.36 -10.28
CA ALA A 89 12.90 -5.96 -10.30
C ALA A 89 12.42 -5.16 -9.06
N ASN A 90 11.70 -5.79 -8.16
CA ASN A 90 11.19 -5.15 -6.95
C ASN A 90 12.05 -5.54 -5.75
N MET A 91 12.74 -4.54 -5.19
CA MET A 91 13.60 -4.73 -4.00
C MET A 91 12.83 -4.77 -2.68
N LEU A 92 11.51 -4.57 -2.69
CA LEU A 92 10.67 -4.81 -1.52
C LEU A 92 10.48 -6.33 -1.34
N SER A 93 10.54 -6.78 -0.10
CA SER A 93 10.29 -8.18 0.25
C SER A 93 8.83 -8.33 0.63
N ASN A 94 8.05 -9.04 -0.19
CA ASN A 94 6.64 -9.30 0.07
C ASN A 94 6.10 -10.45 -0.77
N GLY A 95 4.94 -10.98 -0.37
CA GLY A 95 4.07 -11.82 -1.16
C GLY A 95 2.62 -11.37 -0.99
N LEU A 96 1.76 -11.78 -1.91
CA LEU A 96 0.34 -11.51 -1.80
C LEU A 96 -0.47 -12.50 -2.63
N VAL A 97 -1.44 -13.16 -2.02
CA VAL A 97 -2.44 -13.94 -2.76
C VAL A 97 -3.60 -13.05 -3.17
N MET A 98 -3.74 -12.83 -4.46
CA MET A 98 -4.86 -12.12 -5.05
C MET A 98 -5.89 -13.11 -5.59
N TRP A 99 -7.18 -12.77 -5.43
CA TRP A 99 -8.26 -13.64 -5.91
C TRP A 99 -9.04 -13.08 -7.11
N LEU A 100 -8.73 -11.86 -7.51
CA LEU A 100 -9.40 -11.12 -8.59
C LEU A 100 -8.40 -10.47 -9.57
N PRO A 101 -7.94 -11.19 -10.59
CA PRO A 101 -7.98 -12.64 -10.82
C PRO A 101 -7.06 -13.42 -9.91
N LYS A 102 -7.33 -14.73 -9.76
CA LYS A 102 -6.54 -15.64 -8.90
C LYS A 102 -5.09 -15.70 -9.33
N ARG A 103 -4.20 -15.31 -8.44
CA ARG A 103 -2.73 -15.42 -8.57
C ARG A 103 -2.02 -15.16 -7.25
N VAL A 104 -0.75 -15.52 -7.20
CA VAL A 104 0.19 -15.11 -6.16
C VAL A 104 1.17 -14.13 -6.78
N GLU A 105 1.27 -12.94 -6.24
CA GLU A 105 2.31 -11.97 -6.55
C GLU A 105 3.53 -12.28 -5.68
N PHE A 106 4.67 -12.53 -6.29
CA PHE A 106 5.87 -13.01 -5.61
C PHE A 106 7.04 -12.06 -5.82
N LEU A 107 7.40 -11.31 -4.77
CA LEU A 107 8.53 -10.40 -4.76
C LEU A 107 9.75 -11.20 -4.28
N SER A 108 10.67 -11.51 -5.19
CA SER A 108 11.74 -12.48 -4.95
C SER A 108 12.93 -11.94 -4.15
N SER A 109 13.01 -10.63 -3.92
CA SER A 109 14.09 -10.02 -3.14
C SER A 109 13.94 -10.32 -1.65
N PRO A 110 14.97 -10.84 -0.98
CA PRO A 110 14.92 -11.14 0.44
C PRO A 110 14.72 -9.91 1.31
N ALA A 111 14.16 -10.12 2.51
CA ALA A 111 14.13 -9.10 3.55
C ALA A 111 15.55 -8.72 3.97
N ILE A 112 15.77 -7.44 4.29
CA ILE A 112 17.09 -6.94 4.69
C ILE A 112 17.54 -7.58 6.00
N ASN A 113 16.65 -7.64 6.98
CA ASN A 113 16.85 -8.41 8.20
C ASN A 113 16.22 -9.79 8.00
N GLY A 114 16.93 -10.66 7.30
CA GLY A 114 16.49 -12.03 7.03
C GLY A 114 16.48 -12.89 8.28
N TYR A 115 15.81 -14.01 8.17
CA TYR A 115 15.86 -15.08 9.17
C TYR A 115 16.93 -16.09 8.75
N SER A 116 17.17 -17.07 9.60
CA SER A 116 18.11 -18.15 9.31
C SER A 116 17.57 -19.24 8.38
N MET A 117 16.50 -18.94 7.64
CA MET A 117 15.96 -19.70 6.53
C MET A 117 15.88 -18.82 5.28
N PRO A 118 16.27 -19.32 4.09
CA PRO A 118 16.18 -18.56 2.85
C PRO A 118 14.78 -17.99 2.60
N TRP A 119 14.71 -16.72 2.20
CA TRP A 119 13.47 -15.98 2.05
C TRP A 119 12.45 -16.64 1.13
N ARG A 120 12.89 -17.14 -0.02
CA ARG A 120 11.98 -17.73 -1.00
C ARG A 120 11.33 -19.02 -0.50
N LYS A 121 12.05 -19.82 0.28
CA LYS A 121 11.55 -21.03 0.94
C LYS A 121 10.44 -20.68 1.95
N GLN A 122 10.69 -19.70 2.80
CA GLN A 122 9.71 -19.21 3.77
C GLN A 122 8.46 -18.61 3.10
N LEU A 123 8.67 -17.73 2.10
CA LEU A 123 7.56 -17.03 1.43
C LEU A 123 6.64 -18.00 0.68
N ILE A 124 7.19 -19.05 0.05
CA ILE A 124 6.39 -20.09 -0.62
C ILE A 124 5.47 -20.80 0.38
N ALA A 125 6.00 -21.21 1.54
CA ALA A 125 5.20 -21.87 2.56
C ALA A 125 4.08 -20.95 3.07
N HIS A 126 4.36 -19.68 3.28
CA HIS A 126 3.38 -18.70 3.74
C HIS A 126 2.28 -18.43 2.70
N GLU A 127 2.66 -18.01 1.49
CA GLU A 127 1.69 -17.59 0.47
C GLU A 127 0.84 -18.76 -0.06
N TYR A 128 1.44 -19.96 -0.17
CA TYR A 128 0.67 -21.10 -0.62
C TYR A 128 -0.37 -21.55 0.42
N ARG A 129 -0.12 -21.33 1.72
CA ARG A 129 -1.13 -21.51 2.77
C ARG A 129 -2.35 -20.63 2.53
N HIS A 130 -2.17 -19.37 2.15
CA HIS A 130 -3.27 -18.48 1.76
C HIS A 130 -4.07 -19.01 0.55
N ALA A 131 -3.40 -19.61 -0.43
CA ALA A 131 -4.10 -20.25 -1.55
C ALA A 131 -5.03 -21.38 -1.08
N VAL A 132 -4.60 -22.18 -0.10
CA VAL A 132 -5.42 -23.22 0.52
C VAL A 132 -6.60 -22.62 1.30
N GLN A 133 -6.38 -21.57 2.08
CA GLN A 133 -7.42 -20.87 2.82
C GLN A 133 -8.51 -20.34 1.87
N TYR A 134 -8.13 -19.65 0.80
CA TYR A 134 -9.07 -19.14 -0.21
C TYR A 134 -9.84 -20.27 -0.92
N ASN A 135 -9.18 -21.40 -1.18
CA ASN A 135 -9.87 -22.57 -1.75
C ASN A 135 -10.97 -23.11 -0.81
N ASN A 136 -10.71 -23.10 0.50
CA ASN A 136 -11.70 -23.54 1.51
C ASN A 136 -12.82 -22.52 1.71
N LEU A 137 -12.55 -21.21 1.56
CA LEU A 137 -13.58 -20.17 1.57
C LEU A 137 -14.47 -20.21 0.30
N ASN A 138 -14.01 -20.75 -0.81
CA ASN A 138 -14.78 -20.85 -2.06
C ASN A 138 -15.68 -22.11 -2.07
N ARG A 139 -16.53 -22.28 -1.06
CA ARG A 139 -17.45 -23.42 -0.86
C ARG A 139 -18.86 -22.92 -0.53
N GLY A 140 -19.82 -23.84 -0.44
CA GLY A 140 -21.19 -23.53 -0.04
C GLY A 140 -21.80 -22.36 -0.79
N LEU A 141 -22.28 -21.36 -0.06
CA LEU A 141 -22.89 -20.14 -0.63
C LEU A 141 -21.90 -19.39 -1.54
N VAL A 142 -20.66 -19.21 -1.12
CA VAL A 142 -19.62 -18.50 -1.90
C VAL A 142 -19.42 -19.17 -3.25
N LYS A 143 -19.36 -20.51 -3.27
CA LYS A 143 -19.27 -21.29 -4.52
C LYS A 143 -20.53 -21.14 -5.37
N GLY A 144 -21.72 -21.19 -4.75
CA GLY A 144 -23.00 -20.93 -5.46
C GLY A 144 -23.00 -19.54 -6.11
N LEU A 145 -22.60 -18.51 -5.37
CA LEU A 145 -22.50 -17.15 -5.88
C LEU A 145 -21.43 -17.01 -6.98
N SER A 146 -20.37 -17.83 -6.96
CA SER A 146 -19.34 -17.77 -8.02
C SER A 146 -19.88 -18.13 -9.42
N TYR A 147 -20.96 -18.84 -9.53
CA TYR A 147 -21.64 -19.09 -10.81
C TYR A 147 -22.44 -17.87 -11.29
N ILE A 148 -22.83 -16.95 -10.38
CA ILE A 148 -23.63 -15.77 -10.67
C ILE A 148 -22.76 -14.53 -10.86
N ILE A 149 -21.70 -14.39 -10.06
CA ILE A 149 -20.86 -13.18 -10.03
C ILE A 149 -19.34 -13.47 -10.25
N GLY A 150 -19.00 -14.68 -10.64
CA GLY A 150 -17.59 -15.06 -10.91
C GLY A 150 -16.72 -15.00 -9.66
N GLN A 151 -15.47 -14.69 -9.84
CA GLN A 151 -14.48 -14.62 -8.74
C GLN A 151 -14.77 -13.53 -7.71
N GLN A 152 -15.64 -12.56 -7.98
CA GLN A 152 -16.12 -11.57 -7.01
C GLN A 152 -16.74 -12.21 -5.76
N SER A 153 -17.32 -13.41 -5.88
CA SER A 153 -17.88 -14.14 -4.74
C SER A 153 -16.88 -14.40 -3.62
N SER A 154 -15.59 -14.52 -3.93
CA SER A 154 -14.53 -14.73 -2.95
C SER A 154 -14.39 -13.57 -1.97
N THR A 155 -14.77 -12.36 -2.38
CA THR A 155 -14.82 -11.18 -1.52
C THR A 155 -15.79 -11.38 -0.35
N ILE A 156 -16.91 -12.07 -0.62
CA ILE A 156 -17.86 -12.46 0.41
C ILE A 156 -17.22 -13.50 1.34
N GLY A 157 -16.41 -14.42 0.78
CA GLY A 157 -15.68 -15.41 1.57
C GLY A 157 -14.74 -14.79 2.60
N LEU A 158 -14.10 -13.66 2.28
CA LEU A 158 -13.22 -12.95 3.22
C LEU A 158 -13.93 -12.34 4.43
N LEU A 159 -15.26 -12.16 4.37
CA LEU A 159 -16.05 -11.78 5.55
C LEU A 159 -16.13 -12.91 6.59
N PHE A 160 -15.90 -14.14 6.16
CA PHE A 160 -16.05 -15.32 6.98
C PHE A 160 -14.79 -15.67 7.77
N MET A 161 -13.64 -15.15 7.36
CA MET A 161 -12.36 -15.38 8.02
C MET A 161 -11.62 -14.04 8.17
N PRO A 162 -11.48 -13.52 9.39
CA PRO A 162 -10.78 -12.25 9.62
C PRO A 162 -9.30 -12.36 9.27
N LEU A 163 -8.70 -11.22 8.88
CA LEU A 163 -7.31 -11.18 8.43
C LEU A 163 -6.32 -11.71 9.48
N TRP A 164 -6.53 -11.38 10.76
CA TRP A 164 -5.66 -11.89 11.82
C TRP A 164 -5.63 -13.43 11.90
N MET A 165 -6.74 -14.10 11.57
CA MET A 165 -6.82 -15.55 11.55
C MET A 165 -6.14 -16.13 10.32
N MET A 166 -6.30 -15.49 9.14
CA MET A 166 -5.62 -15.91 7.92
C MET A 166 -4.10 -15.84 8.08
N GLU A 167 -3.60 -14.70 8.53
CA GLU A 167 -2.16 -14.48 8.72
C GLU A 167 -1.61 -15.32 9.88
N GLY A 168 -2.35 -15.43 10.98
CA GLY A 168 -1.94 -16.25 12.13
C GLY A 168 -1.82 -17.72 11.80
N ASP A 169 -2.75 -18.28 11.01
CA ASP A 169 -2.68 -19.65 10.52
C ASP A 169 -1.51 -19.87 9.54
N ALA A 170 -1.21 -18.87 8.68
CA ALA A 170 -0.08 -18.95 7.78
C ALA A 170 1.27 -18.92 8.53
N VAL A 171 1.40 -18.04 9.56
CA VAL A 171 2.57 -18.03 10.46
C VAL A 171 2.67 -19.34 11.25
N MET A 172 1.56 -19.90 11.72
CA MET A 172 1.56 -21.19 12.41
C MET A 172 2.05 -22.32 11.47
N SER A 173 1.62 -22.32 10.21
CA SER A 173 2.03 -23.31 9.22
C SER A 173 3.53 -23.25 8.94
N GLU A 174 4.10 -22.06 8.67
CA GLU A 174 5.55 -21.94 8.44
C GLU A 174 6.37 -22.30 9.70
N THR A 175 5.81 -22.07 10.89
CA THR A 175 6.45 -22.39 12.16
C THR A 175 6.48 -23.90 12.41
N GLU A 176 5.41 -24.62 12.05
CA GLU A 176 5.37 -26.09 12.15
C GLU A 176 6.21 -26.81 11.10
N MET A 177 6.42 -26.17 9.96
CA MET A 177 7.17 -26.75 8.85
C MET A 177 8.68 -26.47 8.89
N SER A 178 9.17 -25.71 9.91
CA SER A 178 10.59 -25.36 10.01
C SER A 178 11.00 -25.15 11.45
N THR A 179 12.30 -25.24 11.74
CA THR A 179 12.85 -24.80 13.03
C THR A 179 12.98 -23.27 13.13
N PHE A 180 12.48 -22.53 12.12
CA PHE A 180 12.72 -21.08 11.96
C PHE A 180 11.52 -20.23 11.58
N GLY A 181 10.31 -20.78 11.57
CA GLY A 181 9.12 -19.97 11.37
C GLY A 181 9.10 -18.74 12.28
N ARG A 182 8.45 -17.65 11.82
CA ARG A 182 8.39 -16.38 12.58
C ARG A 182 7.91 -16.54 14.02
N GLY A 183 7.00 -17.51 14.27
CA GLY A 183 6.54 -17.81 15.61
C GLY A 183 7.63 -18.23 16.59
N LEU A 184 8.79 -18.73 16.12
CA LEU A 184 9.92 -19.11 16.95
C LEU A 184 10.91 -17.97 17.21
N GLN A 185 10.74 -16.81 16.58
CA GLN A 185 11.63 -15.67 16.79
C GLN A 185 11.30 -14.95 18.10
N PRO A 186 12.28 -14.68 18.97
CA PRO A 186 12.03 -13.98 20.25
C PRO A 186 11.36 -12.61 20.08
N SER A 187 11.79 -11.85 19.07
CA SER A 187 11.22 -10.55 18.73
C SER A 187 9.75 -10.61 18.31
N PHE A 188 9.27 -11.78 17.84
CA PHE A 188 7.87 -11.94 17.43
C PHE A 188 6.88 -11.84 18.61
N SER A 189 7.26 -12.33 19.80
CA SER A 189 6.44 -12.21 21.01
C SER A 189 6.71 -10.93 21.81
N MET A 190 7.83 -10.26 21.56
CA MET A 190 8.39 -9.18 22.37
C MET A 190 7.41 -8.03 22.63
N GLY A 191 6.69 -7.59 21.58
CA GLY A 191 5.71 -6.49 21.70
C GLY A 191 4.60 -6.78 22.70
N TYR A 192 4.06 -8.00 22.70
CA TYR A 192 3.03 -8.42 23.66
C TYR A 192 3.60 -8.63 25.06
N ARG A 193 4.79 -9.22 25.17
CA ARG A 193 5.49 -9.41 26.44
C ARG A 193 5.77 -8.10 27.16
N ALA A 194 6.11 -7.04 26.43
CA ALA A 194 6.38 -5.71 27.00
C ALA A 194 5.15 -5.04 27.64
N TYR A 195 3.94 -5.47 27.31
CA TYR A 195 2.73 -5.04 28.03
C TYR A 195 2.54 -5.77 29.37
N ASN A 196 3.32 -6.82 29.64
CA ASN A 196 3.28 -7.67 30.82
C ASN A 196 1.90 -8.34 31.00
N ASN A 197 0.86 -7.57 31.32
CA ASN A 197 -0.51 -8.06 31.37
C ASN A 197 -1.33 -7.46 30.22
N VAL A 198 -1.46 -8.21 29.12
CA VAL A 198 -2.22 -7.83 27.92
C VAL A 198 -3.69 -7.59 28.25
N LEU A 199 -4.30 -8.44 29.11
CA LEU A 199 -5.72 -8.35 29.47
C LEU A 199 -6.04 -7.09 30.27
N GLY A 200 -5.09 -6.59 31.06
CA GLY A 200 -5.22 -5.37 31.85
C GLY A 200 -4.72 -4.10 31.18
N ALA A 201 -4.06 -4.20 30.02
CA ALA A 201 -3.39 -3.05 29.37
C ALA A 201 -4.38 -2.02 28.84
N PHE A 202 -5.50 -2.46 28.28
CA PHE A 202 -6.53 -1.60 27.67
C PHE A 202 -7.94 -2.01 28.07
N LYS A 203 -8.84 -1.03 28.07
CA LYS A 203 -10.26 -1.26 28.42
C LYS A 203 -11.02 -2.05 27.35
N SER A 204 -10.62 -1.94 26.06
CA SER A 204 -11.28 -2.60 24.93
C SER A 204 -10.33 -3.60 24.28
N ARG A 205 -10.79 -4.83 24.08
CA ARG A 205 -10.07 -5.86 23.30
C ARG A 205 -9.96 -5.49 21.83
N ASP A 206 -10.94 -4.75 21.29
CA ASP A 206 -10.93 -4.32 19.87
C ASP A 206 -9.70 -3.50 19.52
N LYS A 207 -9.08 -2.84 20.51
CA LYS A 207 -7.83 -2.10 20.31
C LYS A 207 -6.70 -2.97 19.79
N TRP A 208 -6.61 -4.23 20.24
CA TRP A 208 -5.60 -5.20 19.80
C TRP A 208 -5.82 -5.63 18.33
N PHE A 209 -7.07 -5.69 17.87
CA PHE A 209 -7.41 -6.06 16.50
C PHE A 209 -7.36 -4.87 15.54
N CYS A 210 -7.88 -3.73 15.97
CA CYS A 210 -8.11 -2.57 15.11
C CYS A 210 -6.96 -1.55 15.13
N GLY A 211 -6.00 -1.69 16.05
CA GLY A 211 -4.90 -0.73 16.23
C GLY A 211 -5.35 0.60 16.85
N SER A 212 -4.42 1.54 17.02
CA SER A 212 -4.65 2.83 17.65
C SER A 212 -3.78 3.92 17.02
N PHE A 213 -4.27 5.17 17.01
CA PHE A 213 -3.44 6.35 16.69
C PHE A 213 -2.71 6.90 17.92
N LYS A 214 -3.08 6.42 19.11
CA LYS A 214 -2.51 6.86 20.38
C LYS A 214 -1.39 5.96 20.87
N ASP A 215 -1.62 4.66 20.90
CA ASP A 215 -0.73 3.66 21.47
C ASP A 215 -0.24 2.69 20.37
N TYR A 216 0.99 2.22 20.51
CA TYR A 216 1.51 1.15 19.65
C TYR A 216 0.79 -0.18 19.97
N ILE A 217 0.33 -0.84 18.94
CA ILE A 217 -0.26 -2.17 19.02
C ILE A 217 0.56 -3.08 18.09
N PRO A 218 1.10 -4.20 18.60
CA PRO A 218 1.72 -5.21 17.75
C PRO A 218 0.76 -5.69 16.66
N ASP A 219 1.29 -6.12 15.54
CA ASP A 219 0.48 -6.37 14.36
C ASP A 219 -0.41 -7.63 14.46
N HIS A 220 -1.28 -7.81 13.47
CA HIS A 220 -2.24 -8.90 13.41
C HIS A 220 -1.61 -10.26 13.09
N TYR A 221 -0.38 -10.34 12.59
CA TYR A 221 0.37 -11.60 12.40
C TYR A 221 0.66 -12.26 13.74
N GLN A 222 1.21 -11.48 14.68
CA GLN A 222 1.53 -11.94 16.03
C GLN A 222 0.27 -12.31 16.80
N LEU A 223 -0.73 -11.41 16.81
CA LEU A 223 -2.02 -11.65 17.44
C LEU A 223 -2.68 -12.93 16.94
N GLY A 224 -2.74 -13.06 15.62
CA GLY A 224 -3.37 -14.20 14.96
C GLY A 224 -2.65 -15.51 15.25
N TYR A 225 -1.32 -15.47 15.21
CA TYR A 225 -0.52 -16.65 15.55
C TYR A 225 -0.82 -17.17 16.96
N PHE A 226 -0.80 -16.32 17.97
CA PHE A 226 -1.08 -16.74 19.36
C PHE A 226 -2.48 -17.33 19.51
N ILE A 227 -3.49 -16.70 18.94
CA ILE A 227 -4.87 -17.19 19.04
C ILE A 227 -5.04 -18.50 18.25
N CYS A 228 -4.49 -18.60 17.02
CA CYS A 228 -4.57 -19.83 16.23
C CYS A 228 -3.81 -20.98 16.88
N ARG A 229 -2.63 -20.72 17.44
CA ARG A 229 -1.82 -21.72 18.14
C ARG A 229 -2.48 -22.21 19.41
N HIS A 230 -3.03 -21.30 20.23
CA HIS A 230 -3.80 -21.67 21.41
C HIS A 230 -5.02 -22.50 21.05
N GLY A 231 -5.78 -22.08 20.01
CA GLY A 231 -6.94 -22.84 19.54
C GLY A 231 -6.58 -24.23 19.03
N TYR A 232 -5.41 -24.39 18.39
CA TYR A 232 -4.91 -25.70 17.98
C TYR A 232 -4.59 -26.59 19.21
N ASN A 233 -3.89 -26.03 20.20
CA ASN A 233 -3.52 -26.76 21.41
C ASN A 233 -4.75 -27.22 22.21
N GLU A 234 -5.77 -26.35 22.35
CA GLU A 234 -6.96 -26.62 23.16
C GLU A 234 -8.00 -27.50 22.46
N TYR A 235 -8.16 -27.33 21.15
CA TYR A 235 -9.25 -27.96 20.39
C TYR A 235 -8.77 -28.97 19.34
N GLY A 236 -7.47 -29.13 19.13
CA GLY A 236 -6.88 -29.96 18.09
C GLY A 236 -7.31 -29.58 16.67
N ALA A 237 -7.67 -28.28 16.48
CA ALA A 237 -8.33 -27.83 15.26
C ALA A 237 -7.65 -26.62 14.61
N ILE A 238 -7.62 -26.63 13.28
CA ILE A 238 -7.25 -25.43 12.50
C ILE A 238 -8.46 -24.49 12.45
N LEU A 239 -8.46 -23.44 13.28
CA LEU A 239 -9.58 -22.51 13.43
C LEU A 239 -10.08 -21.96 12.07
N GLY A 240 -9.17 -21.63 11.15
CA GLY A 240 -9.50 -21.14 9.83
C GLY A 240 -10.26 -22.16 8.96
N ASN A 241 -9.91 -23.46 9.04
CA ASN A 241 -10.65 -24.52 8.35
C ASN A 241 -12.09 -24.61 8.85
N ASP A 242 -12.26 -24.69 10.17
CA ASP A 242 -13.56 -24.89 10.79
C ASP A 242 -14.47 -23.67 10.62
N MET A 243 -13.87 -22.46 10.71
CA MET A 243 -14.55 -21.21 10.40
C MET A 243 -15.06 -21.21 8.95
N ALA A 244 -14.18 -21.51 7.98
CA ALA A 244 -14.53 -21.55 6.56
C ALA A 244 -15.62 -22.63 6.28
N ASP A 245 -15.47 -23.84 6.81
CA ASP A 245 -16.40 -24.93 6.59
C ASP A 245 -17.81 -24.62 7.14
N LEU A 246 -17.90 -24.05 8.34
CA LEU A 246 -19.18 -23.74 8.94
C LEU A 246 -19.87 -22.52 8.29
N THR A 247 -19.13 -21.43 8.08
CA THR A 247 -19.70 -20.17 7.60
C THR A 247 -20.08 -20.24 6.13
N THR A 248 -19.33 -20.95 5.28
CA THR A 248 -19.71 -21.15 3.88
C THR A 248 -21.00 -21.96 3.73
N ARG A 249 -21.28 -22.86 4.66
CA ARG A 249 -22.55 -23.63 4.71
C ARG A 249 -23.68 -22.89 5.44
N ARG A 250 -23.34 -21.98 6.36
CA ARG A 250 -24.29 -21.21 7.19
C ARG A 250 -23.96 -19.73 7.20
N PRO A 251 -24.15 -19.03 6.09
CA PRO A 251 -23.66 -17.65 5.91
C PRO A 251 -24.29 -16.62 6.85
N TRP A 252 -25.45 -16.97 7.46
CA TRP A 252 -26.05 -16.11 8.50
C TRP A 252 -25.26 -16.06 9.80
N MET A 253 -24.27 -16.93 10.00
CA MET A 253 -23.37 -16.92 11.16
C MET A 253 -22.19 -15.96 10.98
N VAL A 254 -22.01 -15.37 9.80
CA VAL A 254 -20.89 -14.48 9.48
C VAL A 254 -20.82 -13.19 10.33
N VAL A 255 -21.97 -12.73 10.82
CA VAL A 255 -22.09 -11.43 11.52
C VAL A 255 -21.31 -11.41 12.84
N SER A 256 -21.02 -12.58 13.44
CA SER A 256 -20.20 -12.68 14.63
C SER A 256 -19.41 -13.97 14.63
N ASN A 257 -18.08 -13.84 14.54
CA ASN A 257 -17.16 -14.98 14.72
C ASN A 257 -17.41 -15.71 16.04
N SER A 258 -17.84 -15.00 17.08
CA SER A 258 -18.21 -15.57 18.37
C SER A 258 -19.33 -16.62 18.28
N TRP A 259 -20.27 -16.49 17.35
CA TRP A 259 -21.32 -17.50 17.15
C TRP A 259 -20.74 -18.79 16.57
N VAL A 260 -19.79 -18.69 15.68
CA VAL A 260 -19.10 -19.83 15.09
C VAL A 260 -18.29 -20.55 16.16
N PHE A 261 -17.47 -19.84 16.91
CA PHE A 261 -16.66 -20.40 18.01
C PHE A 261 -17.55 -21.02 19.09
N LYS A 262 -18.64 -20.33 19.48
CA LYS A 262 -19.57 -20.89 20.48
C LYS A 262 -20.19 -22.19 20.01
N LYS A 263 -20.48 -22.31 18.70
CA LYS A 263 -21.06 -23.53 18.16
C LYS A 263 -20.05 -24.67 18.04
N LEU A 264 -18.81 -24.39 17.67
CA LEU A 264 -17.77 -25.39 17.42
C LEU A 264 -17.05 -25.80 18.70
N TYR A 265 -16.74 -24.84 19.57
CA TYR A 265 -15.82 -25.05 20.71
C TYR A 265 -16.44 -24.65 22.05
N GLY A 266 -17.67 -24.16 22.09
CA GLY A 266 -18.32 -23.72 23.33
C GLY A 266 -17.81 -22.37 23.87
N THR A 267 -16.82 -21.75 23.23
CA THR A 267 -16.23 -20.46 23.59
C THR A 267 -16.69 -19.33 22.66
N THR A 268 -16.28 -18.09 22.96
CA THR A 268 -16.51 -16.90 22.09
C THR A 268 -15.17 -16.31 21.72
N GLN A 269 -15.12 -15.48 20.66
CA GLN A 269 -13.86 -14.83 20.27
C GLN A 269 -13.23 -13.99 21.40
N PRO A 270 -13.96 -13.16 22.15
CA PRO A 270 -13.39 -12.46 23.31
C PRO A 270 -12.86 -13.41 24.39
N ARG A 271 -13.57 -14.49 24.67
CA ARG A 271 -13.14 -15.47 25.65
C ARG A 271 -11.91 -16.27 25.20
N LEU A 272 -11.85 -16.66 23.93
CA LEU A 272 -10.66 -17.29 23.33
C LEU A 272 -9.44 -16.36 23.37
N PHE A 273 -9.63 -15.06 23.14
CA PHE A 273 -8.59 -14.04 23.33
C PHE A 273 -8.11 -14.02 24.79
N ASP A 274 -9.05 -13.98 25.75
CA ASP A 274 -8.70 -13.94 27.19
C ASP A 274 -7.93 -15.21 27.59
N GLU A 275 -8.42 -16.38 27.23
CA GLU A 275 -7.79 -17.69 27.52
C GLU A 275 -6.36 -17.74 26.92
N THR A 276 -6.19 -17.26 25.68
CA THR A 276 -4.88 -17.20 25.02
C THR A 276 -3.90 -16.34 25.81
N PHE A 277 -4.28 -15.12 26.14
CA PHE A 277 -3.35 -14.18 26.79
C PHE A 277 -3.20 -14.42 28.29
N ASP A 278 -4.14 -15.06 28.93
CA ASP A 278 -3.98 -15.56 30.32
C ASP A 278 -2.94 -16.70 30.37
N THR A 279 -3.06 -17.68 29.46
CA THR A 279 -2.08 -18.77 29.33
C THR A 279 -0.69 -18.23 29.02
N LEU A 280 -0.56 -17.28 28.07
CA LEU A 280 0.72 -16.62 27.75
C LEU A 280 1.27 -15.82 28.93
N TYR A 281 0.43 -15.10 29.65
CA TYR A 281 0.84 -14.33 30.83
C TYR A 281 1.48 -15.24 31.87
N HIS A 282 0.81 -16.33 32.23
CA HIS A 282 1.33 -17.31 33.23
C HIS A 282 2.61 -17.97 32.72
N HIS A 283 2.68 -18.32 31.45
CA HIS A 283 3.90 -18.88 30.87
C HIS A 283 5.06 -17.87 30.93
N TRP A 284 4.86 -16.64 30.52
CA TRP A 284 5.91 -15.60 30.56
C TRP A 284 6.35 -15.24 31.98
N GLN A 285 5.42 -15.30 32.96
CA GLN A 285 5.77 -15.10 34.40
C GLN A 285 6.59 -16.26 34.99
N SER A 286 6.45 -17.47 34.43
CA SER A 286 7.25 -18.62 34.83
C SER A 286 8.68 -18.60 34.30
N LEU A 287 8.98 -17.77 33.29
CA LEU A 287 10.32 -17.64 32.74
C LEU A 287 11.26 -16.97 33.72
N PRO A 288 12.56 -17.34 33.73
CA PRO A 288 13.55 -16.72 34.61
C PRO A 288 13.59 -15.19 34.44
N GLN A 289 13.55 -14.48 35.57
CA GLN A 289 13.80 -13.04 35.60
C GLN A 289 15.25 -12.78 35.19
N ILE A 290 15.45 -11.88 34.22
CA ILE A 290 16.79 -11.52 33.73
C ILE A 290 17.08 -10.08 34.14
N GLU A 291 18.23 -9.90 34.80
CA GLU A 291 18.75 -8.59 35.10
C GLU A 291 19.28 -7.93 33.79
N GLN A 292 18.82 -6.71 33.53
CA GLN A 292 19.24 -5.97 32.36
C GLN A 292 20.65 -5.42 32.55
N SER A 293 21.57 -5.78 31.66
CA SER A 293 22.97 -5.34 31.70
C SER A 293 23.22 -4.03 30.95
N THR A 294 22.31 -3.64 30.06
CA THR A 294 22.44 -2.43 29.25
C THR A 294 22.08 -1.17 30.05
N THR A 295 22.81 -0.08 29.80
CA THR A 295 22.56 1.23 30.43
C THR A 295 21.85 2.16 29.43
N PRO A 296 20.68 2.74 29.78
CA PRO A 296 20.01 3.71 28.93
C PRO A 296 20.87 4.94 28.64
N ILE A 297 20.83 5.42 27.40
CA ILE A 297 21.44 6.69 26.99
C ILE A 297 20.42 7.82 27.25
N ALA A 298 20.91 8.97 27.71
CA ALA A 298 20.10 10.15 27.89
C ALA A 298 19.59 10.66 26.52
N ILE A 299 18.27 10.78 26.39
CA ILE A 299 17.55 11.28 25.21
C ILE A 299 16.44 12.24 25.65
N PRO A 300 15.88 13.07 24.76
CA PRO A 300 14.69 13.85 25.07
C PRO A 300 13.55 12.98 25.56
N GLU A 301 12.62 13.54 26.31
CA GLU A 301 11.44 12.80 26.79
C GLU A 301 10.64 12.21 25.62
N VAL A 302 10.28 10.94 25.74
CA VAL A 302 9.55 10.17 24.73
C VAL A 302 8.05 10.33 24.96
N GLU A 303 7.38 11.17 24.17
CA GLU A 303 5.94 11.46 24.27
C GLU A 303 5.05 10.43 23.55
N SER A 304 5.59 9.68 22.59
CA SER A 304 4.89 8.67 21.81
C SER A 304 5.80 7.49 21.52
N TYR A 305 5.23 6.37 21.05
CA TYR A 305 6.05 5.21 20.65
C TYR A 305 7.13 5.63 19.67
N THR A 306 8.38 5.39 20.03
CA THR A 306 9.58 5.90 19.33
C THR A 306 10.53 4.75 19.02
N THR A 307 10.99 4.70 17.79
CA THR A 307 11.97 3.74 17.33
C THR A 307 13.25 4.45 16.93
N TYR A 308 14.31 4.22 17.69
CA TYR A 308 15.67 4.46 17.22
C TYR A 308 16.21 3.15 16.64
N SER A 309 16.94 3.23 15.55
CA SER A 309 17.55 2.05 14.91
C SER A 309 18.94 2.38 14.36
N HIS A 310 19.76 1.33 14.24
CA HIS A 310 21.08 1.38 13.65
C HIS A 310 21.98 2.50 14.23
N PRO A 311 22.20 2.56 15.55
CA PRO A 311 23.06 3.56 16.15
C PRO A 311 24.50 3.43 15.62
N LEU A 312 25.19 4.57 15.52
CA LEU A 312 26.55 4.67 15.01
C LEU A 312 27.32 5.76 15.76
N ALA A 313 28.48 5.43 16.31
CA ALA A 313 29.34 6.41 16.98
C ALA A 313 29.93 7.42 15.99
N LEU A 314 29.92 8.71 16.34
CA LEU A 314 30.49 9.77 15.52
C LEU A 314 31.96 10.07 15.85
N GLY A 315 32.55 9.40 16.87
CA GLY A 315 33.94 9.55 17.26
C GLY A 315 34.24 10.77 18.15
N ASP A 316 33.23 11.63 18.35
CA ASP A 316 33.28 12.80 19.24
C ASP A 316 32.39 12.63 20.49
N GLY A 317 31.99 11.38 20.77
CA GLY A 317 31.10 11.04 21.89
C GLY A 317 29.61 11.13 21.56
N ARG A 318 29.22 11.62 20.38
CA ARG A 318 27.83 11.67 19.91
C ARG A 318 27.47 10.43 19.11
N ILE A 319 26.17 10.17 19.01
CA ILE A 319 25.61 9.00 18.36
C ILE A 319 24.68 9.44 17.23
N LEU A 320 24.88 8.90 16.02
CA LEU A 320 23.92 8.97 14.94
C LEU A 320 22.94 7.82 15.07
N ALA A 321 21.65 8.06 14.84
CA ALA A 321 20.62 7.01 14.73
C ALA A 321 19.57 7.38 13.69
N LEU A 322 18.89 6.39 13.16
CA LEU A 322 17.64 6.58 12.42
C LEU A 322 16.50 6.57 13.44
N LYS A 323 15.70 7.65 13.46
CA LYS A 323 14.57 7.81 14.38
C LYS A 323 13.26 7.88 13.60
N GLU A 324 12.25 7.21 14.11
CA GLU A 324 10.86 7.33 13.68
C GLU A 324 9.94 7.28 14.90
N ASP A 325 8.91 8.11 14.94
CA ASP A 325 7.91 8.10 16.01
C ASP A 325 6.50 8.35 15.44
N PHE A 326 5.48 8.33 16.31
CA PHE A 326 4.09 8.52 15.85
C PHE A 326 3.81 9.93 15.33
N ASP A 327 4.64 10.90 15.72
CA ASP A 327 4.44 12.32 15.40
C ASP A 327 5.36 12.81 14.27
N ASN A 328 6.43 12.07 13.97
CA ASN A 328 7.44 12.44 12.97
C ASN A 328 7.79 11.29 12.02
N PRO A 329 7.94 11.55 10.71
CA PRO A 329 8.47 10.56 9.78
C PRO A 329 9.97 10.33 10.01
N SER A 330 10.49 9.21 9.49
CA SER A 330 11.89 8.79 9.63
C SER A 330 12.89 9.90 9.33
N ALA A 331 13.89 10.03 10.21
CA ALA A 331 14.99 10.99 10.08
C ALA A 331 16.30 10.43 10.64
N LEU A 332 17.43 10.86 10.09
CA LEU A 332 18.73 10.74 10.74
C LEU A 332 18.85 11.82 11.81
N VAL A 333 19.14 11.39 13.03
CA VAL A 333 19.33 12.27 14.19
C VAL A 333 20.69 12.06 14.83
N VAL A 334 21.24 13.09 15.45
CA VAL A 334 22.44 13.03 16.28
C VAL A 334 22.03 13.28 17.71
N ILE A 335 22.44 12.39 18.60
CA ILE A 335 22.18 12.41 20.04
C ILE A 335 23.48 12.72 20.76
N ASP A 336 23.47 13.69 21.68
CA ASP A 336 24.53 13.91 22.67
C ASP A 336 24.12 13.22 23.97
N PRO A 337 24.79 12.10 24.33
CA PRO A 337 24.44 11.36 25.54
C PRO A 337 24.71 12.10 26.86
N ASN A 338 25.50 13.19 26.83
CA ASN A 338 25.85 13.98 28.04
C ASN A 338 24.80 15.03 28.35
N THR A 339 24.16 15.62 27.30
CA THR A 339 23.21 16.74 27.46
C THR A 339 21.77 16.29 27.21
N ALA A 340 21.56 15.06 26.68
CA ALA A 340 20.29 14.58 26.17
C ALA A 340 19.74 15.40 24.96
N ASP A 341 20.58 16.21 24.32
CA ASP A 341 20.18 16.97 23.15
C ASP A 341 20.09 16.06 21.92
N GLU A 342 19.06 16.28 21.11
CA GLU A 342 18.86 15.59 19.86
C GLU A 342 18.73 16.60 18.70
N GLN A 343 19.57 16.43 17.69
CA GLN A 343 19.52 17.24 16.48
C GLN A 343 19.14 16.41 15.27
N ARG A 344 18.06 16.77 14.58
CA ARG A 344 17.71 16.19 13.29
C ARG A 344 18.64 16.73 12.20
N LEU A 345 19.32 15.81 11.51
CA LEU A 345 20.15 16.13 10.34
C LEU A 345 19.30 16.25 9.08
N ILE A 346 18.52 15.22 8.76
CA ILE A 346 17.71 15.14 7.54
C ILE A 346 16.59 14.11 7.68
N HIS A 347 15.44 14.39 7.07
CA HIS A 347 14.43 13.36 6.85
C HIS A 347 14.85 12.44 5.71
N THR A 348 14.71 11.12 5.91
CA THR A 348 15.05 10.09 4.93
C THR A 348 13.84 9.65 4.11
N GLY A 349 14.10 8.97 3.00
CA GLY A 349 13.12 8.10 2.37
C GLY A 349 12.90 6.81 3.15
N ILE A 350 12.44 5.75 2.48
CA ILE A 350 12.37 4.42 3.10
C ILE A 350 13.78 3.84 3.07
N VAL A 351 14.44 3.85 4.22
CA VAL A 351 15.79 3.32 4.38
C VAL A 351 15.77 1.81 4.17
N SER A 352 16.65 1.30 3.31
CA SER A 352 16.74 -0.11 2.95
C SER A 352 17.94 -0.84 3.56
N SER A 353 18.90 -0.13 4.13
CA SER A 353 19.95 -0.73 4.97
C SER A 353 20.61 0.32 5.86
N ARG A 354 21.27 -0.15 6.90
CA ARG A 354 21.86 0.66 7.97
C ARG A 354 22.84 1.72 7.48
N PRO A 355 22.99 2.85 8.21
CA PRO A 355 23.98 3.88 7.96
C PRO A 355 25.40 3.37 8.23
N ALA A 356 26.36 3.94 7.50
CA ALA A 356 27.79 3.79 7.75
C ALA A 356 28.48 5.15 7.63
N ARG A 357 29.63 5.33 8.28
CA ARG A 357 30.41 6.57 8.28
C ARG A 357 31.83 6.28 7.83
N ASP A 358 32.37 7.10 6.94
CA ASP A 358 33.76 7.01 6.53
C ASP A 358 34.70 7.85 7.42
N HIS A 359 36.01 7.77 7.15
CA HIS A 359 37.03 8.50 7.88
C HIS A 359 36.93 10.02 7.72
N SER A 360 36.33 10.51 6.63
CA SER A 360 36.09 11.95 6.40
C SER A 360 34.87 12.49 7.16
N GLY A 361 34.11 11.62 7.80
CA GLY A 361 32.88 11.96 8.50
C GLY A 361 31.62 11.94 7.63
N ARG A 362 31.72 11.53 6.35
CA ARG A 362 30.57 11.37 5.46
C ARG A 362 29.74 10.17 5.89
N ILE A 363 28.42 10.35 5.94
CA ILE A 363 27.45 9.32 6.32
C ILE A 363 26.80 8.76 5.06
N TYR A 364 26.80 7.43 4.91
CA TYR A 364 26.17 6.71 3.81
C TYR A 364 24.98 5.89 4.32
N TRP A 365 23.91 5.78 3.52
CA TRP A 365 22.78 4.87 3.74
C TRP A 365 22.16 4.50 2.42
N THR A 366 21.24 3.53 2.40
CA THR A 366 20.48 3.19 1.20
C THR A 366 18.99 3.47 1.38
N GLU A 367 18.33 3.85 0.29
CA GLU A 367 16.89 4.05 0.26
C GLU A 367 16.26 3.31 -0.92
N TYR A 368 15.05 2.78 -0.69
CA TYR A 368 14.22 2.30 -1.77
C TYR A 368 13.74 3.45 -2.66
N ARG A 369 13.78 3.21 -3.96
CA ARG A 369 13.34 4.15 -4.95
C ARG A 369 12.50 3.46 -6.02
N ARG A 370 11.24 3.88 -6.18
CA ARG A 370 10.38 3.42 -7.24
C ARG A 370 10.81 3.96 -8.61
N SER A 371 10.61 3.17 -9.65
CA SER A 371 10.72 3.64 -11.02
C SER A 371 9.66 4.72 -11.28
N PRO A 372 9.98 5.76 -12.08
CA PRO A 372 8.96 6.71 -12.50
C PRO A 372 7.77 6.11 -13.26
N LEU A 373 7.98 5.00 -13.98
CA LEU A 373 7.00 4.41 -14.89
C LEU A 373 6.46 3.06 -14.45
N PHE A 374 7.28 2.22 -13.81
CA PHE A 374 6.94 0.84 -13.52
C PHE A 374 6.84 0.60 -12.02
N ALA A 375 5.65 0.34 -11.53
CA ALA A 375 5.39 0.18 -10.10
C ALA A 375 6.12 -1.04 -9.51
N GLN A 376 6.29 -2.12 -10.30
CA GLN A 376 7.05 -3.32 -9.92
C GLN A 376 8.56 -3.19 -10.15
N LYS A 377 9.05 -1.99 -10.41
CA LYS A 377 10.49 -1.71 -10.43
C LYS A 377 10.85 -0.79 -9.28
N VAL A 378 11.28 -1.38 -8.17
CA VAL A 378 11.81 -0.68 -7.00
C VAL A 378 13.29 -1.02 -6.86
N THR A 379 14.12 -0.01 -6.76
CA THR A 379 15.57 -0.16 -6.64
C THR A 379 16.03 0.32 -5.27
N SER A 380 17.16 -0.23 -4.78
CA SER A 380 17.86 0.30 -3.62
C SER A 380 19.08 1.10 -4.07
N LYS A 381 19.24 2.34 -3.59
CA LYS A 381 20.28 3.28 -4.01
C LYS A 381 21.01 3.89 -2.82
N ILE A 382 22.33 4.07 -2.95
CA ILE A 382 23.16 4.72 -1.92
C ILE A 382 22.95 6.23 -1.97
N TYR A 383 22.67 6.77 -0.79
CA TYR A 383 22.70 8.20 -0.49
C TYR A 383 23.83 8.51 0.46
N TYR A 384 24.31 9.75 0.44
CA TYR A 384 25.30 10.21 1.40
C TYR A 384 25.06 11.66 1.81
N LEU A 385 25.54 11.99 3.00
CA LEU A 385 25.51 13.30 3.61
C LEU A 385 26.94 13.68 4.02
N ASP A 386 27.44 14.78 3.49
CA ASP A 386 28.74 15.33 3.91
C ASP A 386 28.63 15.96 5.29
N SER A 387 29.71 15.91 6.07
CA SER A 387 29.77 16.50 7.41
C SER A 387 29.38 17.99 7.37
N GLY A 388 28.48 18.38 8.29
CA GLY A 388 27.96 19.75 8.38
C GLY A 388 26.98 20.18 7.30
N GLN A 389 26.58 19.28 6.38
CA GLN A 389 25.55 19.53 5.38
C GLN A 389 24.17 19.01 5.82
N HIS A 390 23.09 19.59 5.24
CA HIS A 390 21.71 19.16 5.46
C HIS A 390 21.02 18.70 4.17
N THR A 391 21.78 18.50 3.11
CA THR A 391 21.28 18.04 1.80
C THR A 391 21.98 16.76 1.42
N SER A 392 21.22 15.70 1.23
CA SER A 392 21.76 14.40 0.80
C SER A 392 22.01 14.38 -0.71
N HIS A 393 23.03 13.62 -1.08
CA HIS A 393 23.40 13.32 -2.45
C HIS A 393 23.25 11.83 -2.71
N ARG A 394 22.91 11.48 -3.97
CA ARG A 394 22.81 10.09 -4.39
C ARG A 394 24.08 9.68 -5.16
N LEU A 395 24.66 8.55 -4.76
CA LEU A 395 25.76 7.94 -5.49
C LEU A 395 25.23 7.40 -6.86
N ARG A 396 25.93 7.71 -7.94
CA ARG A 396 25.56 7.30 -9.30
C ARG A 396 26.03 5.87 -9.57
N ILE A 397 25.20 4.90 -9.19
CA ILE A 397 25.44 3.46 -9.43
C ILE A 397 24.33 2.85 -10.27
N LYS A 398 24.63 1.78 -11.01
CA LYS A 398 23.64 1.10 -11.89
C LYS A 398 22.79 0.11 -11.13
N GLY A 399 23.38 -0.78 -10.33
CA GLY A 399 22.72 -1.90 -9.63
C GLY A 399 21.91 -1.48 -8.40
N ASN A 400 21.38 -2.47 -7.69
CA ASN A 400 20.73 -2.32 -6.40
C ASN A 400 21.78 -2.51 -5.30
N ALA A 401 22.00 -1.49 -4.49
CA ALA A 401 22.99 -1.53 -3.45
C ALA A 401 22.36 -1.68 -2.05
N LEU A 402 22.97 -2.53 -1.24
CA LEU A 402 22.64 -2.79 0.15
C LEU A 402 23.93 -2.70 0.98
N TYR A 403 23.81 -2.38 2.27
CA TYR A 403 24.90 -2.40 3.24
C TYR A 403 26.14 -1.61 2.81
N PRO A 404 26.00 -0.29 2.51
CA PRO A 404 27.15 0.54 2.14
C PRO A 404 28.17 0.52 3.28
N THR A 405 29.40 0.13 2.97
CA THR A 405 30.47 -0.06 3.95
C THR A 405 31.73 0.63 3.45
N PRO A 406 32.15 1.75 4.05
CA PRO A 406 33.48 2.33 3.82
C PRO A 406 34.56 1.31 4.22
N THR A 407 35.48 1.03 3.34
CA THR A 407 36.55 0.07 3.57
C THR A 407 37.91 0.76 3.80
N GLN A 408 38.65 1.04 2.77
CA GLN A 408 39.91 1.79 2.82
C GLN A 408 39.64 3.27 2.51
N GLU A 409 40.63 4.12 2.67
CA GLU A 409 40.50 5.54 2.38
C GLU A 409 40.02 5.81 0.93
N GLY A 410 38.90 6.52 0.81
CA GLY A 410 38.26 6.83 -0.45
C GLY A 410 37.56 5.66 -1.14
N ILE A 411 37.48 4.47 -0.52
CA ILE A 411 36.79 3.30 -1.06
C ILE A 411 35.49 3.05 -0.31
N ILE A 412 34.38 2.99 -1.06
CA ILE A 412 33.09 2.53 -0.57
C ILE A 412 32.72 1.19 -1.23
N SER A 413 32.38 0.20 -0.42
CA SER A 413 31.91 -1.10 -0.89
C SER A 413 30.46 -1.32 -0.49
N TRP A 414 29.74 -2.16 -1.25
CA TRP A 414 28.36 -2.53 -0.96
C TRP A 414 28.05 -3.92 -1.50
N VAL A 415 26.96 -4.49 -1.05
CA VAL A 415 26.38 -5.70 -1.62
C VAL A 415 25.39 -5.30 -2.72
N GLU A 416 25.57 -5.82 -3.93
CA GLU A 416 24.64 -5.61 -5.06
C GLU A 416 23.77 -6.83 -5.26
N TYR A 417 22.43 -6.64 -5.36
CA TYR A 417 21.45 -7.68 -5.67
C TYR A 417 21.00 -7.58 -7.13
N ALA A 418 21.05 -8.68 -7.87
CA ALA A 418 20.73 -8.75 -9.28
C ALA A 418 19.34 -9.37 -9.55
N LEU A 419 18.83 -9.19 -10.77
CA LEU A 419 17.51 -9.70 -11.19
C LEU A 419 17.40 -11.23 -11.23
N ASP A 420 18.53 -11.92 -11.29
CA ASP A 420 18.59 -13.39 -11.25
C ASP A 420 18.70 -13.97 -9.83
N GLY A 421 18.62 -13.09 -8.82
CA GLY A 421 18.71 -13.46 -7.41
C GLY A 421 20.14 -13.57 -6.88
N SER A 422 21.16 -13.30 -7.69
CA SER A 422 22.55 -13.36 -7.25
C SER A 422 23.01 -12.11 -6.52
N TYR A 423 24.01 -12.27 -5.65
CA TYR A 423 24.67 -11.20 -4.92
C TYR A 423 26.10 -10.99 -5.42
N SER A 424 26.58 -9.76 -5.36
CA SER A 424 27.97 -9.41 -5.60
C SER A 424 28.44 -8.38 -4.58
N VAL A 425 29.67 -8.50 -4.09
CA VAL A 425 30.36 -7.42 -3.36
C VAL A 425 31.05 -6.54 -4.37
N VAL A 426 30.71 -5.26 -4.37
CA VAL A 426 31.24 -4.26 -5.30
C VAL A 426 31.99 -3.20 -4.53
N SER A 427 33.19 -2.84 -4.98
CA SER A 427 33.99 -1.75 -4.41
C SER A 427 34.16 -0.63 -5.41
N TYR A 428 34.10 0.61 -4.93
CA TYR A 428 34.07 1.81 -5.75
C TYR A 428 35.04 2.86 -5.21
N LYS A 429 35.80 3.46 -6.09
CA LYS A 429 36.71 4.57 -5.76
C LYS A 429 36.61 5.65 -6.83
N ASP A 430 36.52 6.91 -6.43
CA ASP A 430 36.53 8.09 -7.30
C ASP A 430 35.57 8.00 -8.50
N GLY A 431 34.36 7.47 -8.27
CA GLY A 431 33.34 7.36 -9.31
C GLY A 431 33.49 6.12 -10.21
N THR A 432 34.42 5.20 -9.92
CA THR A 432 34.72 4.01 -10.75
C THR A 432 34.66 2.72 -9.93
N GLU A 433 34.05 1.68 -10.49
CA GLU A 433 34.10 0.31 -9.95
C GLU A 433 35.53 -0.23 -10.08
N ILE A 434 36.12 -0.62 -8.95
CA ILE A 434 37.49 -1.14 -8.88
C ILE A 434 37.54 -2.65 -8.65
N SER A 435 36.49 -3.25 -8.06
CA SER A 435 36.35 -4.69 -7.91
C SER A 435 34.92 -5.14 -7.82
N ARG A 436 34.69 -6.38 -8.26
CA ARG A 436 33.41 -7.10 -8.16
C ARG A 436 33.66 -8.57 -7.87
N THR A 437 33.06 -9.07 -6.80
CA THR A 437 33.12 -10.49 -6.44
C THR A 437 31.69 -11.02 -6.34
N THR A 438 31.33 -11.97 -7.22
CA THR A 438 30.00 -12.60 -7.19
C THR A 438 29.98 -13.68 -6.11
N ILE A 439 28.92 -13.68 -5.32
CA ILE A 439 28.64 -14.68 -4.27
C ILE A 439 27.91 -15.87 -4.89
N GLU A 440 28.11 -17.06 -4.36
CA GLU A 440 27.40 -18.28 -4.74
C GLU A 440 25.89 -18.08 -4.68
N ARG A 441 25.13 -18.66 -5.65
CA ARG A 441 23.72 -18.35 -5.84
C ARG A 441 22.78 -18.91 -4.76
N ASP A 442 23.22 -19.95 -4.06
CA ASP A 442 22.53 -20.57 -2.92
C ASP A 442 22.62 -19.74 -1.63
N LYS A 443 23.35 -18.62 -1.66
CA LYS A 443 23.61 -17.78 -0.49
C LYS A 443 22.90 -16.44 -0.57
N GLU A 444 22.15 -16.09 0.47
CA GLU A 444 21.56 -14.78 0.68
C GLU A 444 22.46 -13.94 1.60
N VAL A 445 22.68 -12.65 1.28
CA VAL A 445 23.55 -11.76 2.07
C VAL A 445 22.71 -10.75 2.84
N HIS A 446 22.81 -10.76 4.17
CA HIS A 446 22.05 -9.93 5.09
C HIS A 446 22.87 -8.90 5.87
N GLY A 447 24.13 -8.75 5.56
CA GLY A 447 25.00 -7.75 6.18
C GLY A 447 26.42 -7.80 5.65
N MET A 448 27.13 -6.66 5.79
CA MET A 448 28.53 -6.53 5.43
C MET A 448 29.25 -5.63 6.43
N ALA A 449 30.45 -6.01 6.81
CA ALA A 449 31.36 -5.22 7.65
C ALA A 449 32.79 -5.28 7.13
N TRP A 450 33.57 -4.23 7.38
CA TRP A 450 35.00 -4.14 7.08
C TRP A 450 35.81 -4.04 8.38
N ASP A 451 36.79 -4.89 8.55
CA ASP A 451 37.71 -4.81 9.68
C ASP A 451 39.09 -4.33 9.24
N ASN A 452 39.53 -3.21 9.85
CA ASN A 452 40.82 -2.61 9.56
C ASN A 452 42.04 -3.44 10.04
N THR A 453 41.86 -4.28 11.05
CA THR A 453 42.94 -5.10 11.59
C THR A 453 43.25 -6.25 10.65
N THR A 454 42.23 -6.95 10.19
CA THR A 454 42.39 -8.11 9.29
C THR A 454 42.39 -7.71 7.80
N GLN A 455 42.13 -6.44 7.48
CA GLN A 455 41.99 -5.91 6.11
C GLN A 455 41.04 -6.76 5.25
N ALA A 456 39.87 -7.12 5.79
CA ALA A 456 38.97 -8.03 5.17
C ALA A 456 37.50 -7.61 5.31
N ILE A 457 36.68 -8.03 4.33
CA ILE A 457 35.22 -7.93 4.36
C ILE A 457 34.65 -9.18 5.02
N TYR A 458 33.67 -8.97 5.90
CA TYR A 458 32.88 -10.00 6.53
C TYR A 458 31.44 -9.86 6.11
N LEU A 459 30.80 -10.98 5.77
CA LEU A 459 29.41 -11.05 5.31
C LEU A 459 28.58 -11.89 6.27
N LEU A 460 27.36 -11.45 6.50
CA LEU A 460 26.33 -12.23 7.16
C LEU A 460 25.54 -12.96 6.08
N ILE A 461 25.55 -14.28 6.10
CA ILE A 461 25.04 -15.15 5.04
C ILE A 461 23.96 -16.07 5.59
N THR A 462 22.89 -16.29 4.80
CA THR A 462 21.92 -17.37 4.99
C THR A 462 21.99 -18.32 3.80
N ASP A 463 22.03 -19.59 4.08
CA ASP A 463 21.88 -20.70 3.11
C ASP A 463 20.97 -21.79 3.68
N ASP A 464 20.91 -22.93 3.03
CA ASP A 464 20.04 -24.05 3.46
C ASP A 464 20.47 -24.67 4.80
N ASP A 465 21.71 -24.50 5.23
CA ASP A 465 22.23 -24.96 6.53
C ASP A 465 22.01 -23.95 7.66
N GLY A 466 21.46 -22.79 7.35
CA GLY A 466 21.15 -21.71 8.30
C GLY A 466 21.97 -20.45 8.10
N MET A 467 22.17 -19.67 9.17
CA MET A 467 22.83 -18.37 9.13
C MET A 467 24.24 -18.43 9.75
N HIS A 468 25.20 -17.77 9.12
CA HIS A 468 26.57 -17.74 9.57
C HIS A 468 27.30 -16.47 9.12
N ILE A 469 28.47 -16.21 9.71
CA ILE A 469 29.40 -15.16 9.28
C ILE A 469 30.50 -15.77 8.45
N ALA A 470 30.80 -15.18 7.29
CA ALA A 470 31.90 -15.61 6.42
C ALA A 470 32.81 -14.43 6.10
N LYS A 471 34.12 -14.71 6.00
CA LYS A 471 35.16 -13.80 5.52
C LYS A 471 35.29 -13.90 4.01
N LEU A 472 35.22 -12.79 3.31
CA LEU A 472 35.52 -12.73 1.89
C LEU A 472 37.02 -12.54 1.67
N GLN A 473 37.71 -13.55 1.16
CA GLN A 473 39.14 -13.52 0.89
C GLN A 473 39.44 -14.20 -0.46
N ASN A 474 40.23 -13.54 -1.31
CA ASN A 474 40.62 -14.06 -2.62
C ASN A 474 39.41 -14.51 -3.48
N GLN A 475 38.31 -13.75 -3.45
CA GLN A 475 37.05 -14.04 -4.15
C GLN A 475 36.32 -15.30 -3.67
N THR A 476 36.67 -15.86 -2.54
CA THR A 476 36.02 -17.01 -1.91
C THR A 476 35.52 -16.65 -0.51
N LEU A 477 34.45 -17.35 -0.10
CA LEU A 477 33.91 -17.24 1.25
C LEU A 477 34.58 -18.29 2.16
N GLN A 478 35.07 -17.82 3.30
CA GLN A 478 35.61 -18.69 4.34
C GLN A 478 34.72 -18.55 5.58
N PRO A 479 34.08 -19.61 6.06
CA PRO A 479 33.25 -19.54 7.25
C PRO A 479 34.05 -19.07 8.47
N VAL A 480 33.55 -18.06 9.18
CA VAL A 480 34.05 -17.64 10.48
C VAL A 480 33.27 -18.33 11.59
N THR A 481 31.99 -18.51 11.41
CA THR A 481 31.11 -19.27 12.29
C THR A 481 30.53 -20.46 11.54
N ARG A 482 30.13 -21.50 12.25
CA ARG A 482 29.39 -22.61 11.65
C ARG A 482 27.96 -22.14 11.33
N PRO A 483 27.38 -22.57 10.19
CA PRO A 483 25.98 -22.37 9.95
C PRO A 483 25.12 -22.92 11.08
N ALA A 484 24.08 -22.19 11.43
CA ALA A 484 23.12 -22.60 12.44
C ALA A 484 21.77 -21.96 12.17
N TYR A 485 20.74 -22.66 12.59
CA TYR A 485 19.40 -22.09 12.53
C TYR A 485 19.16 -21.05 13.64
N THR A 486 20.09 -20.16 13.83
CA THR A 486 20.07 -19.05 14.81
C THR A 486 20.17 -17.75 14.05
N THR A 487 19.14 -16.91 14.12
CA THR A 487 19.11 -15.61 13.44
C THR A 487 20.21 -14.70 13.99
N LEU A 488 21.00 -14.14 13.07
CA LEU A 488 22.01 -13.12 13.32
C LEU A 488 21.61 -11.82 12.60
N SER A 489 22.03 -10.67 13.12
CA SER A 489 21.68 -9.37 12.55
C SER A 489 22.78 -8.33 12.71
N ASP A 490 22.74 -7.29 11.88
CA ASP A 490 23.47 -6.03 12.05
C ASP A 490 24.99 -6.16 12.33
N ILE A 491 25.72 -6.90 11.49
CA ILE A 491 27.18 -7.07 11.65
C ILE A 491 27.96 -5.75 11.51
N LYS A 492 28.87 -5.47 12.43
CA LYS A 492 29.86 -4.37 12.43
C LYS A 492 31.24 -4.91 12.81
N ALA A 493 32.30 -4.24 12.39
CA ALA A 493 33.65 -4.63 12.74
C ALA A 493 34.46 -3.45 13.29
N LYS A 494 35.28 -3.71 14.28
CA LYS A 494 36.29 -2.77 14.82
C LYS A 494 37.38 -3.56 15.54
N ASP A 495 38.65 -3.27 15.25
CA ASP A 495 39.84 -3.70 15.99
C ASP A 495 39.91 -5.23 16.19
N GLY A 496 39.68 -6.00 15.13
CA GLY A 496 39.72 -7.46 15.16
C GLY A 496 38.53 -8.14 15.85
N LYS A 497 37.43 -7.41 16.05
CA LYS A 497 36.18 -7.94 16.60
C LYS A 497 34.99 -7.69 15.65
N LEU A 498 34.10 -8.67 15.55
CA LEU A 498 32.86 -8.56 14.82
C LEU A 498 31.70 -8.49 15.81
N TYR A 499 30.94 -7.41 15.79
CA TYR A 499 29.77 -7.16 16.62
C TYR A 499 28.49 -7.44 15.81
N PHE A 500 27.52 -8.12 16.39
CA PHE A 500 26.27 -8.50 15.73
C PHE A 500 25.16 -8.79 16.76
N GLY A 501 23.91 -8.80 16.33
CA GLY A 501 22.79 -9.31 17.12
C GLY A 501 22.68 -10.83 16.94
N SER A 502 22.24 -11.54 17.99
CA SER A 502 22.02 -12.99 17.97
C SER A 502 20.88 -13.39 18.88
N ILE A 503 20.09 -14.41 18.43
CA ILE A 503 19.02 -15.00 19.25
C ILE A 503 19.48 -16.26 20.02
N ALA A 504 20.77 -16.54 20.06
CA ALA A 504 21.33 -17.76 20.62
C ALA A 504 20.96 -18.02 22.11
N SER A 505 20.66 -16.97 22.86
CA SER A 505 20.22 -17.06 24.26
C SER A 505 18.72 -17.26 24.44
N GLY A 506 17.92 -17.40 23.34
CA GLY A 506 16.47 -17.37 23.33
C GLY A 506 15.89 -15.95 23.34
N ARG A 507 16.73 -14.92 23.24
CA ARG A 507 16.38 -13.49 23.10
C ARG A 507 17.31 -12.83 22.11
N ASP A 508 16.87 -11.71 21.56
CA ASP A 508 17.75 -10.86 20.74
C ASP A 508 18.74 -10.15 21.65
N GLU A 509 20.04 -10.47 21.53
CA GLU A 509 21.08 -9.90 22.38
C GLU A 509 22.29 -9.44 21.54
N LEU A 510 23.08 -8.54 22.13
CA LEU A 510 24.31 -8.04 21.50
C LEU A 510 25.45 -9.06 21.72
N HIS A 511 26.17 -9.41 20.66
CA HIS A 511 27.26 -10.35 20.65
C HIS A 511 28.50 -9.76 19.97
N TYR A 512 29.66 -10.36 20.23
CA TYR A 512 30.86 -10.18 19.39
C TYR A 512 31.65 -11.47 19.25
N ILE A 513 32.43 -11.55 18.18
CA ILE A 513 33.43 -12.57 17.94
C ILE A 513 34.81 -11.88 17.97
N ASP A 514 35.74 -12.40 18.74
CA ASP A 514 37.15 -12.08 18.67
C ASP A 514 37.81 -12.86 17.54
N LEU A 515 38.24 -12.16 16.49
CA LEU A 515 38.79 -12.77 15.28
C LEU A 515 40.15 -13.45 15.48
N ALA A 516 40.91 -13.06 16.52
CA ALA A 516 42.20 -13.68 16.83
C ALA A 516 42.00 -15.04 17.49
N THR A 517 40.99 -15.19 18.33
CA THR A 517 40.74 -16.42 19.09
C THR A 517 39.61 -17.28 18.48
N GLY A 518 38.78 -16.69 17.62
CA GLY A 518 37.57 -17.32 17.07
C GLY A 518 36.45 -17.54 18.11
N LYS A 519 36.56 -16.92 19.30
CA LYS A 519 35.57 -17.10 20.37
C LYS A 519 34.45 -16.08 20.24
N GLU A 520 33.21 -16.55 20.45
CA GLU A 520 32.00 -15.75 20.50
C GLU A 520 31.64 -15.42 21.95
N TYR A 521 31.23 -14.17 22.17
CA TYR A 521 30.81 -13.67 23.47
C TYR A 521 29.47 -12.96 23.39
N GLN A 522 28.57 -13.28 24.31
CA GLN A 522 27.37 -12.51 24.56
C GLN A 522 27.71 -11.29 25.39
N LEU A 523 27.30 -10.10 24.93
CA LEU A 523 27.55 -8.81 25.60
C LEU A 523 26.42 -8.40 26.50
N SER A 524 25.17 -8.53 26.05
CA SER A 524 24.02 -8.02 26.75
C SER A 524 23.13 -9.13 27.29
N THR A 525 22.39 -8.78 28.33
CA THR A 525 21.20 -9.47 28.81
C THR A 525 20.08 -8.44 28.92
N SER A 526 18.90 -8.76 28.40
CA SER A 526 17.77 -7.84 28.35
C SER A 526 16.44 -8.53 28.60
N SER A 527 15.46 -7.80 29.14
CA SER A 527 14.14 -8.36 29.42
C SER A 527 13.36 -8.69 28.14
N PHE A 528 13.52 -7.87 27.10
CA PHE A 528 12.75 -8.01 25.88
C PHE A 528 13.59 -8.18 24.60
N GLY A 529 14.79 -7.65 24.58
CA GLY A 529 15.76 -7.74 23.47
C GLY A 529 16.62 -6.48 23.36
N SER A 530 17.86 -6.68 22.87
CA SER A 530 18.81 -5.63 22.51
C SER A 530 19.32 -5.87 21.09
N PHE A 531 19.44 -4.80 20.29
CA PHE A 531 19.62 -4.87 18.85
C PHE A 531 20.69 -3.90 18.35
N SER A 532 21.17 -4.13 17.12
CA SER A 532 22.01 -3.22 16.33
C SER A 532 23.28 -2.75 17.04
N PRO A 533 24.16 -3.66 17.50
CA PRO A 533 25.40 -3.26 18.16
C PRO A 533 26.31 -2.49 17.22
N ALA A 534 26.88 -1.40 17.72
CA ALA A 534 27.96 -0.68 17.05
C ALA A 534 29.03 -0.29 18.07
N PRO A 535 30.34 -0.43 17.74
CA PRO A 535 31.40 0.03 18.62
C PRO A 535 31.26 1.51 18.95
N PHE A 536 31.28 1.86 20.25
CA PHE A 536 31.15 3.25 20.69
C PHE A 536 32.55 3.80 21.04
N ASP A 537 33.22 3.15 21.97
CA ASP A 537 34.61 3.41 22.33
C ASP A 537 35.36 2.09 22.52
N ASP A 538 36.52 2.11 23.16
CA ASP A 538 37.34 0.91 23.39
C ASP A 538 36.80 -0.01 24.49
N LYS A 539 35.79 0.42 25.25
CA LYS A 539 35.22 -0.28 26.42
C LYS A 539 33.72 -0.55 26.29
N SER A 540 33.09 0.04 25.31
CA SER A 540 31.63 -0.03 25.18
C SER A 540 31.15 -0.11 23.75
N VAL A 541 29.94 -0.66 23.60
CA VAL A 541 29.15 -0.62 22.38
C VAL A 541 27.85 0.17 22.62
N VAL A 542 27.34 0.81 21.58
CA VAL A 542 25.99 1.37 21.56
C VAL A 542 25.07 0.41 20.84
N GLY A 543 23.84 0.29 21.32
CA GLY A 543 22.76 -0.48 20.70
C GLY A 543 21.42 0.15 20.99
N VAL A 544 20.35 -0.56 20.73
CA VAL A 544 18.99 -0.20 21.14
C VAL A 544 18.38 -1.35 21.92
N SER A 545 17.67 -1.06 23.01
CA SER A 545 16.88 -2.02 23.76
C SER A 545 15.40 -1.71 23.61
N TYR A 546 14.58 -2.78 23.58
CA TYR A 546 13.14 -2.65 23.45
C TYR A 546 12.47 -2.54 24.82
N ASP A 547 11.53 -1.60 24.93
CA ASP A 547 10.53 -1.55 26.00
C ASP A 547 9.16 -1.09 25.44
N ARG A 548 8.18 -0.93 26.31
CA ARG A 548 6.82 -0.52 25.87
C ARG A 548 6.78 0.84 25.16
N ARG A 549 7.78 1.71 25.36
CA ARG A 549 7.88 3.00 24.67
C ARG A 549 8.50 2.90 23.28
N GLY A 550 9.12 1.76 22.94
CA GLY A 550 9.75 1.47 21.65
C GLY A 550 11.20 0.97 21.76
N TYR A 551 11.98 1.23 20.74
CA TYR A 551 13.41 0.89 20.68
C TYR A 551 14.24 2.10 21.09
N LEU A 552 14.85 2.04 22.26
CA LEU A 552 15.57 3.18 22.85
C LEU A 552 17.08 2.93 22.92
N PRO A 553 17.91 3.96 22.70
CA PRO A 553 19.37 3.82 22.68
C PRO A 553 19.92 3.41 24.05
N VAL A 554 20.87 2.48 24.03
CA VAL A 554 21.57 1.98 25.23
C VAL A 554 23.06 1.84 24.97
N THR A 555 23.86 1.85 26.05
CA THR A 555 25.26 1.43 26.03
C THR A 555 25.42 0.11 26.75
N GLN A 556 26.42 -0.68 26.31
CA GLN A 556 26.79 -1.94 26.92
C GLN A 556 28.31 -2.01 27.05
N SER A 557 28.81 -2.32 28.26
CA SER A 557 30.25 -2.57 28.50
C SER A 557 30.70 -3.86 27.82
N ILE A 558 31.88 -3.86 27.20
CA ILE A 558 32.49 -5.07 26.62
C ILE A 558 33.30 -5.87 27.65
N THR A 559 33.37 -5.42 28.90
CA THR A 559 34.12 -6.13 29.97
C THR A 559 33.29 -7.21 30.66
N THR A 560 31.97 -7.14 30.58
CA THR A 560 31.06 -8.15 31.13
C THR A 560 30.56 -9.04 29.99
N THR A 561 31.16 -10.21 29.84
CA THR A 561 30.87 -11.11 28.71
C THR A 561 30.72 -12.55 29.15
N HIS A 562 29.90 -13.30 28.46
CA HIS A 562 29.75 -14.74 28.61
C HIS A 562 30.17 -15.43 27.31
N GLU A 563 31.16 -16.33 27.37
CA GLU A 563 31.59 -17.10 26.18
C GLU A 563 30.51 -18.04 25.72
N VAL A 564 30.11 -17.93 24.44
CA VAL A 564 29.11 -18.80 23.78
C VAL A 564 29.87 -19.96 23.15
N LYS A 565 29.74 -21.15 23.71
CA LYS A 565 30.45 -22.35 23.22
C LYS A 565 29.80 -22.96 21.96
N HIS A 566 28.52 -22.83 21.82
CA HIS A 566 27.75 -23.23 20.65
C HIS A 566 26.47 -22.39 20.60
N ARG A 567 25.83 -22.29 19.44
CA ARG A 567 24.55 -21.59 19.28
C ARG A 567 23.42 -22.61 19.52
N PRO A 568 22.78 -22.58 20.69
CA PRO A 568 21.62 -23.42 20.94
C PRO A 568 20.46 -22.98 20.04
N HIS A 569 19.50 -23.87 19.90
CA HIS A 569 18.19 -23.52 19.36
C HIS A 569 17.56 -22.50 20.30
N PRO A 570 16.99 -21.39 19.80
CA PRO A 570 16.29 -20.46 20.66
C PRO A 570 15.10 -21.16 21.33
N GLU A 571 15.00 -21.03 22.65
CA GLU A 571 13.80 -21.45 23.36
C GLU A 571 12.64 -20.54 22.93
N ALA A 572 11.57 -21.16 22.45
CA ALA A 572 10.39 -20.45 22.04
C ALA A 572 9.69 -19.85 23.26
N PHE A 573 9.42 -18.55 23.25
CA PHE A 573 8.51 -17.89 24.19
C PHE A 573 7.05 -18.22 23.83
N LEU A 574 6.79 -19.47 23.48
CA LEU A 574 5.56 -19.95 22.91
C LEU A 574 4.67 -20.57 23.97
N LEU A 575 3.42 -20.73 23.60
CA LEU A 575 2.49 -21.65 24.26
C LEU A 575 3.11 -23.05 24.33
N PRO A 576 2.77 -23.86 25.36
CA PRO A 576 3.24 -25.22 25.49
C PRO A 576 3.13 -25.98 24.17
N GLU A 577 4.09 -26.86 23.94
CA GLU A 577 4.17 -27.65 22.71
C GLU A 577 2.88 -28.45 22.48
N SER A 578 2.43 -28.44 21.24
CA SER A 578 1.40 -29.36 20.72
C SER A 578 2.09 -30.50 19.96
N GLU A 579 1.33 -31.56 19.69
CA GLU A 579 1.77 -32.62 18.79
C GLU A 579 2.21 -32.03 17.43
N PRO A 580 3.39 -32.39 16.92
CA PRO A 580 3.86 -31.94 15.61
C PRO A 580 2.89 -32.35 14.49
N TRP A 581 2.76 -31.55 13.47
CA TRP A 581 1.85 -31.84 12.36
C TRP A 581 2.27 -33.04 11.49
N GLY A 582 3.51 -33.51 11.62
CA GLY A 582 4.02 -34.63 10.81
C GLY A 582 4.14 -34.30 9.31
N VAL A 583 4.32 -33.02 9.00
CA VAL A 583 4.51 -32.48 7.64
C VAL A 583 5.99 -32.42 7.27
N VAL A 584 6.29 -32.13 6.00
CA VAL A 584 7.66 -31.95 5.54
C VAL A 584 8.36 -30.84 6.34
N ASN A 585 9.59 -31.12 6.78
CA ASN A 585 10.45 -30.10 7.39
C ASN A 585 11.22 -29.36 6.31
N LEU A 586 10.97 -28.04 6.19
CA LEU A 586 11.63 -27.17 5.20
C LEU A 586 13.15 -27.11 5.39
N ASP A 587 13.66 -27.30 6.61
CA ASP A 587 15.10 -27.28 6.89
C ASP A 587 15.84 -28.43 6.18
N THR A 588 15.15 -29.53 5.89
CA THR A 588 15.73 -30.68 5.18
C THR A 588 15.76 -30.53 3.66
N LEU A 589 15.16 -29.47 3.14
CA LEU A 589 15.10 -29.21 1.70
C LEU A 589 16.29 -28.33 1.29
N SER A 590 17.11 -28.81 0.38
CA SER A 590 18.23 -28.07 -0.19
C SER A 590 18.10 -28.02 -1.72
N PHE A 591 18.31 -26.82 -2.28
CA PHE A 591 18.25 -26.57 -3.71
C PHE A 591 19.66 -26.32 -4.27
N ASP A 592 20.11 -27.18 -5.18
CA ASP A 592 21.43 -27.12 -5.79
C ASP A 592 21.40 -27.07 -7.33
N THR A 593 22.57 -26.98 -7.92
CA THR A 593 22.73 -26.97 -9.39
C THR A 593 22.24 -28.25 -10.05
N ALA A 594 22.33 -29.40 -9.39
CA ALA A 594 21.86 -30.68 -9.94
C ALA A 594 20.34 -30.70 -10.00
N ILE A 595 19.69 -30.23 -8.95
CA ILE A 595 18.24 -30.08 -8.86
C ILE A 595 17.73 -29.02 -9.86
N ASP A 596 18.42 -27.89 -10.05
CA ASP A 596 18.07 -26.87 -11.07
C ASP A 596 18.05 -27.48 -12.47
N ASN A 597 19.07 -28.29 -12.81
CA ASN A 597 19.14 -29.00 -14.09
C ASN A 597 18.05 -30.06 -14.24
N ASP A 598 17.72 -30.81 -13.19
CA ASP A 598 16.64 -31.79 -13.17
C ASP A 598 15.26 -31.12 -13.39
N ILE A 599 14.99 -30.01 -12.68
CA ILE A 599 13.77 -29.20 -12.88
C ILE A 599 13.71 -28.67 -14.32
N ALA A 600 14.80 -28.12 -14.85
CA ALA A 600 14.85 -27.63 -16.22
C ALA A 600 14.55 -28.73 -17.26
N THR A 601 14.89 -29.96 -16.96
CA THR A 601 14.64 -31.14 -17.83
C THR A 601 13.20 -31.66 -17.71
N LYS A 602 12.71 -31.82 -16.48
CA LYS A 602 11.37 -32.36 -16.19
C LYS A 602 10.26 -31.36 -16.45
N LYS A 603 10.54 -30.08 -16.22
CA LYS A 603 9.59 -28.94 -16.34
C LYS A 603 10.16 -27.87 -17.25
N PRO A 604 10.29 -28.10 -18.55
CA PRO A 604 10.93 -27.14 -19.45
C PRO A 604 10.20 -25.81 -19.48
N ALA A 605 10.98 -24.74 -19.42
CA ALA A 605 10.48 -23.38 -19.56
C ALA A 605 9.81 -23.18 -20.92
N ARG A 606 8.65 -22.55 -20.95
CA ARG A 606 7.91 -22.21 -22.16
C ARG A 606 7.66 -20.71 -22.20
N LYS A 607 7.66 -20.13 -23.39
CA LYS A 607 7.28 -18.72 -23.58
C LYS A 607 5.86 -18.50 -23.03
N PHE A 608 5.69 -17.46 -22.24
CA PHE A 608 4.36 -17.02 -21.83
C PHE A 608 3.79 -16.08 -22.91
N ASP A 609 2.67 -16.50 -23.50
CA ASP A 609 2.00 -15.71 -24.54
C ASP A 609 1.19 -14.56 -23.90
N ARG A 610 1.77 -13.36 -23.90
CA ARG A 610 1.12 -12.15 -23.36
C ARG A 610 -0.13 -11.74 -24.11
N ILE A 611 -0.17 -12.00 -25.42
CA ILE A 611 -1.32 -11.61 -26.28
C ILE A 611 -2.46 -12.58 -26.05
N GLY A 612 -2.22 -13.89 -26.14
CA GLY A 612 -3.25 -14.92 -25.89
C GLY A 612 -3.80 -14.91 -24.47
N HIS A 613 -3.01 -14.41 -23.49
CA HIS A 613 -3.44 -14.21 -22.10
C HIS A 613 -3.77 -12.76 -21.77
N GLY A 614 -3.92 -11.89 -22.75
CA GLY A 614 -4.25 -10.47 -22.56
C GLY A 614 -5.67 -10.25 -22.03
N ILE A 615 -6.61 -11.11 -22.41
CA ILE A 615 -7.98 -11.13 -21.90
C ILE A 615 -8.13 -12.33 -20.98
N ASN A 616 -8.59 -12.09 -19.74
CA ASN A 616 -8.88 -13.11 -18.74
C ASN A 616 -10.15 -12.71 -18.00
N ILE A 617 -11.30 -13.22 -18.49
CA ILE A 617 -12.59 -12.97 -17.86
C ILE A 617 -12.62 -13.73 -16.54
N HIS A 618 -12.71 -13.00 -15.45
CA HIS A 618 -12.68 -13.56 -14.09
C HIS A 618 -13.96 -13.31 -13.29
N SER A 619 -14.73 -12.29 -13.67
CA SER A 619 -15.91 -11.88 -12.93
C SER A 619 -17.01 -11.41 -13.86
N TRP A 620 -18.24 -11.54 -13.43
CA TRP A 620 -19.44 -11.06 -14.10
C TRP A 620 -20.49 -10.66 -13.08
N ALA A 621 -21.55 -9.99 -13.51
CA ALA A 621 -22.68 -9.65 -12.65
C ALA A 621 -23.98 -9.62 -13.45
N PRO A 622 -25.13 -10.03 -12.89
CA PRO A 622 -26.44 -9.90 -13.51
C PRO A 622 -27.04 -8.51 -13.30
N ALA A 623 -26.22 -7.48 -13.41
CA ALA A 623 -26.56 -6.07 -13.34
C ALA A 623 -25.58 -5.26 -14.19
N SER A 624 -26.06 -4.19 -14.79
CA SER A 624 -25.24 -3.25 -15.55
C SER A 624 -24.71 -2.17 -14.61
N TYR A 625 -23.39 -2.04 -14.51
CA TYR A 625 -22.70 -0.97 -13.78
C TYR A 625 -21.32 -0.70 -14.39
N ASP A 626 -20.80 0.50 -14.14
CA ASP A 626 -19.45 0.86 -14.53
C ASP A 626 -18.52 0.75 -13.30
N PRO A 627 -17.62 -0.26 -13.25
CA PRO A 627 -16.73 -0.45 -12.11
C PRO A 627 -15.73 0.70 -11.93
N TYR A 628 -15.34 1.39 -13.01
CA TYR A 628 -14.43 2.53 -12.91
C TYR A 628 -15.12 3.78 -12.36
N ALA A 629 -16.40 4.01 -12.69
CA ALA A 629 -17.16 5.12 -12.14
C ALA A 629 -17.32 5.01 -10.61
N ILE A 630 -17.40 3.79 -10.09
CA ILE A 630 -17.43 3.55 -8.65
C ILE A 630 -16.13 4.00 -8.00
N VAL A 631 -14.98 3.67 -8.60
CA VAL A 631 -13.64 3.98 -8.09
C VAL A 631 -13.27 5.44 -8.30
N GLU A 632 -13.41 5.92 -9.54
CA GLU A 632 -12.87 7.21 -9.97
C GLU A 632 -13.81 8.38 -9.63
N GLU A 633 -15.13 8.13 -9.60
CA GLU A 633 -16.15 9.15 -9.44
C GLU A 633 -16.98 8.99 -8.16
N SER A 634 -16.77 7.91 -7.39
CA SER A 634 -17.58 7.52 -6.21
C SER A 634 -19.08 7.45 -6.54
N LYS A 635 -19.43 7.14 -7.80
CA LYS A 635 -20.80 7.01 -8.30
C LYS A 635 -21.20 5.56 -8.43
N VAL A 636 -22.25 5.18 -7.76
CA VAL A 636 -22.83 3.84 -7.83
C VAL A 636 -24.18 3.93 -8.55
N ALA A 637 -24.26 3.38 -9.76
CA ALA A 637 -25.50 3.26 -10.50
C ALA A 637 -25.63 1.83 -11.02
N PHE A 638 -26.65 1.13 -10.55
CA PHE A 638 -27.01 -0.20 -11.04
C PHE A 638 -28.25 -0.12 -11.90
N ASN A 639 -28.20 -0.75 -13.09
CA ASN A 639 -29.33 -0.91 -13.96
C ASN A 639 -29.59 -2.41 -14.22
N LEU A 640 -30.79 -2.73 -14.68
CA LEU A 640 -31.05 -4.07 -15.16
C LEU A 640 -30.13 -4.41 -16.33
N GLY A 641 -29.47 -5.58 -16.29
CA GLY A 641 -28.52 -5.93 -17.35
C GLY A 641 -27.46 -6.95 -16.92
N ALA A 642 -26.29 -6.87 -17.54
CA ALA A 642 -25.17 -7.75 -17.23
C ALA A 642 -23.82 -7.00 -17.40
N THR A 643 -22.84 -7.38 -16.60
CA THR A 643 -21.47 -6.87 -16.71
C THR A 643 -20.50 -8.04 -16.68
N ILE A 644 -19.50 -8.04 -17.55
CA ILE A 644 -18.33 -8.95 -17.51
C ILE A 644 -17.05 -8.15 -17.33
N MET A 645 -16.09 -8.71 -16.60
CA MET A 645 -14.85 -8.05 -16.24
C MET A 645 -13.66 -8.94 -16.53
N SER A 646 -12.59 -8.33 -16.99
CA SER A 646 -11.36 -9.00 -17.38
C SER A 646 -10.16 -8.22 -16.82
N GLN A 647 -9.23 -8.95 -16.21
CA GLN A 647 -7.89 -8.47 -15.90
C GLN A 647 -6.91 -9.63 -16.12
N ASN A 648 -5.82 -9.39 -16.84
CA ASN A 648 -4.84 -10.43 -17.04
C ASN A 648 -3.97 -10.66 -15.79
N ILE A 649 -3.28 -11.81 -15.72
CA ILE A 649 -2.49 -12.16 -14.53
C ILE A 649 -1.25 -11.27 -14.33
N LEU A 650 -0.75 -10.61 -15.38
CA LEU A 650 0.36 -9.64 -15.31
C LEU A 650 -0.11 -8.23 -14.90
N SER A 651 -1.40 -8.03 -14.63
CA SER A 651 -2.02 -6.73 -14.26
C SER A 651 -1.74 -5.58 -15.24
N ASN A 652 -1.40 -5.87 -16.49
CA ASN A 652 -1.09 -4.85 -17.48
C ASN A 652 -2.19 -4.63 -18.53
N THR A 653 -3.27 -5.42 -18.49
CA THR A 653 -4.46 -5.27 -19.32
C THR A 653 -5.69 -5.51 -18.48
N GLU A 654 -6.63 -4.60 -18.51
CA GLU A 654 -7.92 -4.73 -17.81
C GLU A 654 -9.06 -4.11 -18.62
N GLY A 655 -10.28 -4.52 -18.35
CA GLY A 655 -11.44 -3.95 -18.99
C GLY A 655 -12.75 -4.59 -18.56
N PHE A 656 -13.85 -3.98 -19.02
CA PHE A 656 -15.17 -4.53 -18.82
C PHE A 656 -16.05 -4.31 -20.06
N LEU A 657 -17.08 -5.14 -20.16
CA LEU A 657 -18.19 -4.95 -21.09
C LEU A 657 -19.49 -5.07 -20.30
N THR A 658 -20.40 -4.10 -20.47
CA THR A 658 -21.70 -4.12 -19.81
C THR A 658 -22.82 -3.88 -20.80
N TRP A 659 -23.92 -4.59 -20.60
CA TRP A 659 -25.21 -4.34 -21.20
C TRP A 659 -26.21 -3.91 -20.14
N GLY A 660 -26.85 -2.79 -20.34
CA GLY A 660 -27.91 -2.26 -19.48
C GLY A 660 -29.16 -1.97 -20.23
N TRP A 661 -30.28 -2.09 -19.56
CA TRP A 661 -31.58 -1.70 -20.10
C TRP A 661 -32.29 -0.76 -19.12
N ASN A 662 -32.85 0.30 -19.66
CA ASN A 662 -33.80 1.14 -18.94
C ASN A 662 -35.03 1.44 -19.83
N HIS A 663 -36.13 1.84 -19.22
CA HIS A 663 -37.41 2.03 -19.90
C HIS A 663 -37.37 3.16 -20.94
N ASP A 664 -36.64 4.24 -20.64
CA ASP A 664 -36.65 5.46 -21.44
C ASP A 664 -35.68 5.40 -22.62
N GLU A 665 -34.53 4.74 -22.46
CA GLU A 665 -33.47 4.70 -23.47
C GLU A 665 -33.31 3.32 -24.16
N GLY A 666 -33.88 2.26 -23.58
CA GLY A 666 -33.78 0.90 -24.09
C GLY A 666 -32.43 0.25 -23.73
N SER A 667 -31.90 -0.55 -24.65
CA SER A 667 -30.62 -1.26 -24.44
C SER A 667 -29.42 -0.37 -24.69
N ILE A 668 -28.46 -0.38 -23.76
CA ILE A 668 -27.17 0.33 -23.83
C ILE A 668 -26.05 -0.65 -23.57
N PHE A 669 -25.05 -0.68 -24.45
CA PHE A 669 -23.80 -1.41 -24.31
C PHE A 669 -22.68 -0.44 -24.04
N LYS A 670 -21.82 -0.74 -23.04
CA LYS A 670 -20.61 0.02 -22.75
C LYS A 670 -19.43 -0.93 -22.58
N GLY A 671 -18.28 -0.53 -23.10
CA GLY A 671 -17.04 -1.28 -22.94
C GLY A 671 -15.88 -0.36 -22.67
N THR A 672 -14.95 -0.81 -21.85
CA THR A 672 -13.67 -0.12 -21.59
C THR A 672 -12.56 -1.13 -21.61
N LEU A 673 -11.46 -0.76 -22.24
CA LEU A 673 -10.19 -1.50 -22.24
C LEU A 673 -9.07 -0.55 -21.83
N ARG A 674 -8.19 -0.99 -20.93
CA ARG A 674 -6.99 -0.27 -20.49
C ARG A 674 -5.77 -1.16 -20.63
N TYR A 675 -4.65 -0.56 -21.03
CA TYR A 675 -3.38 -1.23 -21.17
C TYR A 675 -2.25 -0.39 -20.56
N TYR A 676 -1.51 -0.96 -19.62
CA TYR A 676 -0.45 -0.32 -18.84
C TYR A 676 0.96 -0.78 -19.20
N GLY A 677 1.08 -1.81 -20.03
CA GLY A 677 2.33 -2.53 -20.27
C GLY A 677 3.46 -1.72 -20.92
N LEU A 678 3.22 -0.48 -21.34
CA LEU A 678 4.23 0.43 -21.92
C LEU A 678 4.74 1.48 -20.90
N GLY A 679 4.27 1.46 -19.66
CA GLY A 679 4.49 2.53 -18.71
C GLY A 679 3.64 3.78 -18.97
N VAL A 680 3.02 3.87 -20.15
CA VAL A 680 1.94 4.78 -20.47
C VAL A 680 0.63 4.01 -20.35
N SER A 681 -0.35 4.57 -19.68
CA SER A 681 -1.70 4.02 -19.63
C SER A 681 -2.44 4.39 -20.91
N LEU A 682 -2.73 3.42 -21.74
CA LEU A 682 -3.58 3.56 -22.92
C LEU A 682 -4.97 3.05 -22.59
N TRP A 683 -6.01 3.75 -23.05
CA TRP A 683 -7.37 3.28 -22.83
C TRP A 683 -8.28 3.60 -24.04
N ALA A 684 -9.29 2.77 -24.21
CA ALA A 684 -10.36 2.96 -25.16
C ALA A 684 -11.71 2.66 -24.47
N LYS A 685 -12.71 3.47 -24.76
CA LYS A 685 -14.09 3.30 -24.28
C LYS A 685 -15.04 3.36 -25.47
N GLY A 686 -16.10 2.56 -25.42
CA GLY A 686 -17.18 2.59 -26.40
C GLY A 686 -18.54 2.54 -25.71
N THR A 687 -19.52 3.26 -26.25
CA THR A 687 -20.93 3.18 -25.86
C THR A 687 -21.78 3.02 -27.11
N TYR A 688 -22.78 2.11 -27.08
CA TYR A 688 -23.72 1.93 -28.14
C TYR A 688 -25.12 1.66 -27.57
N GLY A 689 -26.15 2.36 -28.10
CA GLY A 689 -27.54 2.20 -27.66
C GLY A 689 -28.04 3.42 -26.87
N GLY A 690 -29.25 3.37 -26.47
CA GLY A 690 -29.95 4.56 -25.96
C GLY A 690 -30.44 5.48 -27.09
N LYS A 691 -30.93 6.63 -26.71
CA LYS A 691 -31.44 7.65 -27.66
C LYS A 691 -30.28 8.63 -27.98
N GLN A 692 -30.16 8.96 -29.25
CA GLN A 692 -29.23 9.99 -29.70
C GLN A 692 -29.55 11.33 -29.02
N LYS A 693 -28.50 11.99 -28.50
CA LYS A 693 -28.65 13.32 -27.87
C LYS A 693 -28.78 14.38 -28.96
N ILE A 694 -29.77 15.22 -28.85
CA ILE A 694 -29.98 16.37 -29.73
C ILE A 694 -29.92 17.64 -28.88
N HIS A 695 -28.96 18.50 -29.19
CA HIS A 695 -28.81 19.80 -28.55
C HIS A 695 -29.60 20.82 -29.41
N THR A 696 -30.79 21.19 -28.95
CA THR A 696 -31.69 22.09 -29.66
C THR A 696 -31.52 23.52 -29.19
N VAL A 697 -31.46 24.46 -30.12
CA VAL A 697 -31.46 25.90 -29.86
C VAL A 697 -32.87 26.40 -30.03
N TYR A 698 -33.42 27.06 -29.04
CA TYR A 698 -34.73 27.69 -29.10
C TYR A 698 -34.65 29.02 -29.81
N LYS A 699 -35.58 29.27 -30.72
CA LYS A 699 -35.75 30.54 -31.43
C LYS A 699 -36.74 31.40 -30.66
N TYR A 700 -36.32 32.62 -30.28
CA TYR A 700 -37.22 33.62 -29.74
C TYR A 700 -37.75 34.48 -30.87
N ASN A 701 -39.06 34.54 -31.06
CA ASN A 701 -39.71 35.44 -32.01
C ASN A 701 -40.07 36.73 -31.31
N PRO A 702 -39.43 37.87 -31.63
CA PRO A 702 -39.66 39.10 -30.96
C PRO A 702 -41.04 39.75 -31.31
N GLU A 703 -41.68 39.37 -32.43
CA GLU A 703 -42.99 39.87 -32.84
C GLU A 703 -44.12 39.20 -32.06
N THR A 704 -44.03 37.89 -31.86
CA THR A 704 -45.03 37.11 -31.10
C THR A 704 -44.72 36.99 -29.62
N GLN A 705 -43.51 37.33 -29.20
CA GLN A 705 -42.92 37.14 -27.84
C GLN A 705 -42.95 35.66 -27.40
N GLU A 706 -43.04 34.76 -28.33
CA GLU A 706 -43.06 33.32 -28.07
C GLU A 706 -41.69 32.66 -28.37
N ILE A 707 -41.39 31.56 -27.64
CA ILE A 707 -40.25 30.73 -27.91
C ILE A 707 -40.69 29.64 -28.90
N GLU A 708 -40.18 29.71 -30.12
CA GLU A 708 -40.37 28.68 -31.14
C GLU A 708 -39.33 27.56 -30.94
N VAL A 709 -39.82 26.32 -30.96
CA VAL A 709 -38.99 25.12 -30.95
C VAL A 709 -38.70 24.76 -32.40
N PRO A 710 -37.45 24.82 -32.89
CA PRO A 710 -37.12 24.39 -34.23
C PRO A 710 -37.51 22.91 -34.46
N GLU A 711 -37.83 22.56 -35.70
CA GLU A 711 -38.10 21.18 -36.03
C GLU A 711 -36.91 20.30 -35.74
N THR A 712 -37.04 19.36 -34.78
CA THR A 712 -35.94 18.49 -34.36
C THR A 712 -35.91 17.21 -35.19
N PRO A 713 -34.75 16.75 -35.64
CA PRO A 713 -34.61 15.51 -36.38
C PRO A 713 -35.06 14.32 -35.52
N LYS A 714 -35.51 13.26 -36.17
CA LYS A 714 -35.83 12.00 -35.48
C LYS A 714 -34.58 11.44 -34.78
N GLN A 715 -34.70 11.17 -33.48
CA GLN A 715 -33.62 10.58 -32.71
C GLN A 715 -33.26 9.18 -33.22
N GLY A 716 -31.98 8.98 -33.53
CA GLY A 716 -31.38 7.68 -33.84
C GLY A 716 -30.90 6.97 -32.58
N ARG A 717 -30.08 5.94 -32.79
CA ARG A 717 -29.33 5.27 -31.70
C ARG A 717 -28.08 6.08 -31.35
N TYR A 718 -27.83 6.22 -30.05
CA TYR A 718 -26.59 6.87 -29.55
C TYR A 718 -25.41 5.93 -29.74
N TYR A 719 -24.26 6.47 -30.12
CA TYR A 719 -22.95 5.82 -30.00
C TYR A 719 -21.86 6.84 -29.71
N SER A 720 -20.85 6.39 -28.97
CA SER A 720 -19.63 7.17 -28.71
C SER A 720 -18.42 6.28 -28.65
N VAL A 721 -17.29 6.82 -29.07
CA VAL A 721 -15.97 6.19 -28.98
C VAL A 721 -15.01 7.19 -28.38
N SER A 722 -14.22 6.73 -27.39
CA SER A 722 -13.20 7.54 -26.77
C SER A 722 -11.90 6.76 -26.69
N ALA A 723 -10.77 7.44 -26.86
CA ALA A 723 -9.45 6.88 -26.65
C ALA A 723 -8.55 7.92 -26.00
N GLY A 724 -7.60 7.45 -25.20
CA GLY A 724 -6.67 8.35 -24.54
C GLY A 724 -5.40 7.68 -24.08
N ALA A 725 -4.45 8.52 -23.70
CA ALA A 725 -3.18 8.12 -23.13
C ALA A 725 -2.88 8.97 -21.90
N THR A 726 -2.33 8.34 -20.86
CA THR A 726 -1.89 9.01 -19.64
C THR A 726 -0.49 8.53 -19.28
N LEU A 727 0.43 9.47 -19.12
CA LEU A 727 1.80 9.23 -18.67
C LEU A 727 1.92 9.64 -17.20
N PRO A 728 1.90 8.69 -16.25
CA PRO A 728 2.06 8.97 -14.82
C PRO A 728 3.53 8.82 -14.43
N LEU A 729 4.23 9.92 -14.16
CA LEU A 729 5.63 9.91 -13.71
C LEU A 729 5.69 10.11 -12.20
N LEU A 730 6.24 9.12 -11.47
CA LEU A 730 6.43 9.17 -10.02
C LEU A 730 7.91 9.35 -9.68
N PHE A 731 8.23 10.34 -8.86
CA PHE A 731 9.59 10.62 -8.40
C PHE A 731 9.64 10.61 -6.88
N GLN A 732 10.63 9.91 -6.32
CA GLN A 732 10.88 9.87 -4.87
C GLN A 732 12.28 10.40 -4.58
N ARG A 733 12.40 11.32 -3.63
CA ARG A 733 13.66 11.87 -3.16
C ARG A 733 13.57 12.16 -1.66
N GLY A 734 14.31 11.37 -0.85
CA GLY A 734 14.19 11.43 0.59
C GLY A 734 12.72 11.22 0.99
N TYR A 735 12.19 12.08 1.85
CA TYR A 735 10.79 11.99 2.30
C TYR A 735 9.78 12.68 1.35
N HIS A 736 10.24 13.28 0.23
CA HIS A 736 9.38 13.86 -0.79
C HIS A 736 8.94 12.85 -1.85
N THR A 737 7.66 12.87 -2.19
CA THR A 737 7.10 12.16 -3.33
C THR A 737 6.48 13.17 -4.28
N SER A 738 6.94 13.20 -5.53
CA SER A 738 6.40 14.05 -6.59
C SER A 738 5.78 13.20 -7.68
N GLN A 739 4.65 13.62 -8.22
CA GLN A 739 4.00 12.99 -9.36
C GLN A 739 3.76 14.04 -10.45
N LEU A 740 4.15 13.72 -11.68
CA LEU A 740 3.82 14.47 -12.87
C LEU A 740 2.96 13.59 -13.78
N THR A 741 1.74 14.03 -14.09
CA THR A 741 0.81 13.32 -14.95
C THR A 741 0.56 14.14 -16.20
N MET A 742 0.73 13.56 -17.38
CA MET A 742 0.35 14.14 -18.65
C MET A 742 -0.71 13.26 -19.30
N SER A 743 -1.77 13.84 -19.82
CA SER A 743 -2.85 13.08 -20.45
C SER A 743 -3.34 13.75 -21.72
N THR A 744 -3.77 12.93 -22.66
CA THR A 744 -4.52 13.37 -23.83
C THR A 744 -5.66 12.38 -24.06
N SER A 745 -6.80 12.88 -24.53
CA SER A 745 -7.92 12.03 -24.89
C SER A 745 -8.72 12.66 -25.99
N TRP A 746 -9.26 11.80 -26.85
CA TRP A 746 -10.21 12.12 -27.90
C TRP A 746 -11.50 11.37 -27.61
N ASN A 747 -12.61 12.06 -27.73
CA ASN A 747 -13.96 11.51 -27.63
C ASN A 747 -14.78 11.95 -28.82
N PHE A 748 -15.48 11.00 -29.43
CA PHE A 748 -16.49 11.24 -30.45
C PHE A 748 -17.84 10.71 -29.99
N SER A 749 -18.90 11.45 -30.23
CA SER A 749 -20.28 10.99 -30.08
C SER A 749 -21.11 11.46 -31.26
N ASN A 750 -22.14 10.67 -31.64
CA ASN A 750 -23.08 11.03 -32.72
C ASN A 750 -24.19 11.97 -32.28
N GLY A 751 -24.01 12.70 -31.18
CA GLY A 751 -24.95 13.76 -30.80
C GLY A 751 -25.15 14.75 -31.94
N MET A 752 -26.32 15.28 -32.03
CA MET A 752 -26.67 16.31 -33.02
C MET A 752 -26.67 17.68 -32.37
N THR A 753 -26.09 18.64 -33.07
CA THR A 753 -26.01 20.04 -32.63
C THR A 753 -26.69 20.93 -33.66
N ALA A 754 -27.58 21.81 -33.20
CA ALA A 754 -28.23 22.81 -34.06
C ALA A 754 -27.20 23.80 -34.62
N ASN A 755 -27.18 24.01 -35.92
CA ASN A 755 -26.39 25.02 -36.60
C ASN A 755 -27.15 26.33 -36.61
N VAL A 756 -26.59 27.38 -36.05
CA VAL A 756 -27.18 28.72 -36.05
C VAL A 756 -26.37 29.63 -36.96
N ASP A 757 -26.90 29.89 -38.15
CA ASP A 757 -26.18 30.61 -39.20
C ASP A 757 -26.36 32.12 -39.18
N LYS A 758 -27.43 32.60 -38.62
CA LYS A 758 -27.76 34.04 -38.65
C LYS A 758 -28.18 34.52 -37.27
N ILE A 759 -27.38 35.40 -36.72
CA ILE A 759 -27.77 36.22 -35.58
C ILE A 759 -27.96 37.64 -36.12
N ARG A 760 -29.14 38.19 -35.97
CA ARG A 760 -29.39 39.62 -36.22
C ARG A 760 -29.17 40.41 -34.96
N TYR A 761 -28.38 41.44 -35.05
CA TYR A 761 -28.20 42.45 -33.99
C TYR A 761 -28.77 43.78 -34.50
N GLU A 762 -29.72 44.31 -33.78
CA GLU A 762 -30.27 45.66 -33.98
C GLU A 762 -30.10 46.41 -32.68
N GLY A 763 -29.41 47.57 -32.71
CA GLY A 763 -29.20 48.42 -31.54
C GLY A 763 -28.42 47.76 -30.40
N GLY A 764 -27.56 46.79 -30.71
CA GLY A 764 -26.82 46.07 -29.69
C GLY A 764 -27.55 44.85 -29.08
N LYS A 765 -28.73 44.57 -29.52
CA LYS A 765 -29.61 43.47 -29.08
C LYS A 765 -29.65 42.33 -30.11
N ILE A 766 -29.75 41.10 -29.59
CA ILE A 766 -30.05 39.96 -30.42
C ILE A 766 -31.56 40.01 -30.70
N THR A 767 -31.94 40.30 -31.92
CA THR A 767 -33.34 40.38 -32.36
C THR A 767 -33.85 39.11 -32.97
N ASN A 768 -32.98 38.30 -33.56
CA ASN A 768 -33.35 37.00 -34.11
C ASN A 768 -32.12 36.08 -34.27
N PHE A 769 -32.29 34.78 -34.12
CA PHE A 769 -31.36 33.77 -34.55
C PHE A 769 -32.10 32.68 -35.35
N GLU A 770 -31.54 32.20 -36.42
CA GLU A 770 -32.14 31.24 -37.33
C GLU A 770 -31.33 29.95 -37.29
N THR A 771 -32.00 28.82 -36.98
CA THR A 771 -31.38 27.49 -37.04
C THR A 771 -31.56 26.98 -38.45
N ILE A 772 -30.47 26.68 -39.15
CA ILE A 772 -30.53 26.26 -40.57
C ILE A 772 -30.54 24.72 -40.68
N GLY A 773 -30.11 24.02 -39.67
CA GLY A 773 -30.08 22.55 -39.69
C GLY A 773 -29.38 21.98 -38.47
N TYR A 774 -29.11 20.70 -38.53
CA TYR A 774 -28.39 19.98 -37.47
C TYR A 774 -27.16 19.29 -38.06
N THR A 775 -26.03 19.44 -37.40
CA THR A 775 -24.81 18.67 -37.70
C THR A 775 -24.71 17.51 -36.74
N GLU A 776 -24.51 16.29 -37.29
CA GLU A 776 -24.25 15.10 -36.51
C GLU A 776 -22.75 14.99 -36.19
N GLY A 777 -22.46 14.61 -34.97
CA GLY A 777 -21.13 14.36 -34.49
C GLY A 777 -20.55 15.49 -33.63
N VAL A 778 -20.14 15.11 -32.43
CA VAL A 778 -19.43 16.00 -31.49
C VAL A 778 -18.07 15.41 -31.19
N HIS A 779 -17.03 16.12 -31.54
CA HIS A 779 -15.67 15.77 -31.22
C HIS A 779 -15.19 16.55 -29.99
N GLN A 780 -14.44 15.89 -29.12
CA GLN A 780 -13.81 16.53 -27.98
C GLN A 780 -12.35 16.05 -27.87
N LEU A 781 -11.43 16.96 -27.93
CA LEU A 781 -10.01 16.70 -27.69
C LEU A 781 -9.60 17.39 -26.41
N SER A 782 -9.00 16.64 -25.48
CA SER A 782 -8.59 17.13 -24.18
C SER A 782 -7.14 16.86 -23.91
N PHE A 783 -6.48 17.83 -23.28
CA PHE A 783 -5.10 17.77 -22.81
C PHE A 783 -5.07 18.09 -21.33
N GLY A 784 -4.30 17.33 -20.55
CA GLY A 784 -4.17 17.55 -19.13
C GLY A 784 -2.71 17.45 -18.69
N ILE A 785 -2.32 18.31 -17.76
CA ILE A 785 -1.08 18.21 -17.02
C ILE A 785 -1.38 18.37 -15.52
N GLY A 786 -0.84 17.48 -14.72
CA GLY A 786 -0.97 17.51 -13.28
C GLY A 786 0.39 17.34 -12.63
N PHE A 787 0.66 18.12 -11.60
CA PHE A 787 1.84 18.01 -10.77
C PHE A 787 1.41 17.97 -9.30
N SER A 788 1.99 17.04 -8.54
CA SER A 788 1.88 17.06 -7.08
C SER A 788 3.23 16.78 -6.45
N ASN A 789 3.47 17.41 -5.31
CA ASN A 789 4.58 17.11 -4.42
C ASN A 789 4.06 17.05 -2.99
N GLN A 790 4.40 16.01 -2.28
CA GLN A 790 4.03 15.86 -0.86
C GLN A 790 5.17 15.27 -0.05
N VAL A 791 5.22 15.61 1.22
CA VAL A 791 6.11 14.98 2.19
C VAL A 791 5.47 13.72 2.80
N ARG A 792 6.31 12.81 3.27
CA ARG A 792 5.87 11.62 4.00
C ARG A 792 5.16 12.03 5.28
N MET A 793 4.05 11.36 5.58
CA MET A 793 3.23 11.58 6.77
C MET A 793 3.73 10.74 7.94
N ALA A 794 3.61 11.28 9.14
CA ALA A 794 3.75 10.53 10.38
C ALA A 794 2.50 9.65 10.65
N HIS A 795 2.58 8.75 11.63
CA HIS A 795 1.48 7.81 11.94
C HIS A 795 0.18 8.52 12.36
N ARG A 796 0.28 9.64 13.08
CA ARG A 796 -0.88 10.42 13.53
C ARG A 796 -1.42 11.42 12.52
N ASP A 797 -0.67 11.71 11.47
CA ASP A 797 -1.10 12.63 10.43
C ASP A 797 -2.29 12.05 9.65
N PHE A 798 -3.25 12.88 9.30
CA PHE A 798 -4.39 12.52 8.45
C PHE A 798 -4.41 13.30 7.13
N LEU A 799 -3.59 14.32 7.02
CA LEU A 799 -3.27 15.07 5.80
C LEU A 799 -1.76 15.35 5.75
N PRO A 800 -1.17 15.46 4.55
CA PRO A 800 0.25 15.74 4.46
C PRO A 800 0.58 17.10 5.12
N PRO A 801 1.62 17.17 5.97
CA PRO A 801 2.06 18.43 6.58
C PRO A 801 2.42 19.49 5.55
N TRP A 802 3.05 19.06 4.44
CA TRP A 802 3.33 19.91 3.29
C TRP A 802 2.98 19.16 2.01
N ALA A 803 2.12 19.77 1.18
CA ALA A 803 1.86 19.28 -0.16
C ALA A 803 1.42 20.43 -1.08
N VAL A 804 1.75 20.30 -2.35
CA VAL A 804 1.22 21.14 -3.42
C VAL A 804 0.65 20.25 -4.53
N VAL A 805 -0.51 20.61 -5.04
CA VAL A 805 -1.17 19.98 -6.18
C VAL A 805 -1.49 21.05 -7.20
N LEU A 806 -1.06 20.90 -8.43
CA LEU A 806 -1.34 21.80 -9.55
C LEU A 806 -1.89 20.98 -10.71
N GLN A 807 -2.93 21.45 -11.36
CA GLN A 807 -3.53 20.82 -12.54
C GLN A 807 -3.93 21.87 -13.57
N ALA A 808 -3.68 21.59 -14.82
CA ALA A 808 -4.17 22.36 -15.95
C ALA A 808 -4.82 21.43 -16.96
N ASN A 809 -6.00 21.76 -17.44
CA ASN A 809 -6.73 21.01 -18.44
C ASN A 809 -7.18 21.96 -19.54
N TYR A 810 -7.10 21.51 -20.79
CA TYR A 810 -7.56 22.25 -21.96
C TYR A 810 -8.37 21.32 -22.84
N THR A 811 -9.57 21.75 -23.20
CA THR A 811 -10.52 20.95 -23.99
C THR A 811 -11.03 21.78 -25.14
N LEU A 812 -11.05 21.19 -26.33
CA LEU A 812 -11.53 21.83 -27.56
C LEU A 812 -12.33 20.83 -28.41
N ASN A 813 -13.14 21.37 -29.33
CA ASN A 813 -13.67 20.60 -30.45
C ASN A 813 -12.80 20.86 -31.70
N PRO A 814 -12.11 19.84 -32.25
CA PRO A 814 -11.22 20.06 -33.41
C PRO A 814 -11.92 20.23 -34.75
N THR A 815 -13.24 20.03 -34.81
CA THR A 815 -14.02 20.05 -36.05
C THR A 815 -14.92 21.27 -36.20
N THR A 816 -15.15 22.00 -35.10
CA THR A 816 -15.96 23.26 -35.12
C THR A 816 -15.56 24.14 -33.96
N ASP A 817 -15.58 25.46 -34.19
CA ASP A 817 -15.35 26.50 -33.18
C ASP A 817 -16.59 26.82 -32.38
N ASP A 818 -17.75 26.25 -32.69
CA ASP A 818 -19.04 26.56 -32.07
C ASP A 818 -19.07 26.26 -30.56
N PHE A 819 -18.33 25.23 -30.11
CA PHE A 819 -18.29 24.83 -28.70
C PHE A 819 -17.39 25.72 -27.83
N GLY A 820 -16.50 26.50 -28.43
CA GLY A 820 -15.47 27.18 -27.67
C GLY A 820 -14.47 26.20 -27.02
N HIS A 821 -13.41 26.76 -26.48
CA HIS A 821 -12.39 25.99 -25.78
C HIS A 821 -12.54 26.18 -24.28
N LEU A 822 -12.40 25.14 -23.48
CA LEU A 822 -12.40 25.21 -22.04
C LEU A 822 -10.99 25.10 -21.50
N ALA A 823 -10.53 26.12 -20.78
CA ALA A 823 -9.30 26.07 -20.00
C ALA A 823 -9.63 26.02 -18.51
N VAL A 824 -9.00 25.09 -17.79
CA VAL A 824 -9.20 24.89 -16.34
C VAL A 824 -7.85 24.83 -15.65
N LEU A 825 -7.66 25.69 -14.64
CA LEU A 825 -6.52 25.65 -13.73
C LEU A 825 -7.00 25.30 -12.35
N TYR A 826 -6.26 24.47 -11.64
CA TYR A 826 -6.55 24.11 -10.26
C TYR A 826 -5.24 24.03 -9.46
N GLY A 827 -5.25 24.58 -8.27
CA GLY A 827 -4.16 24.48 -7.32
C GLY A 827 -4.67 24.15 -5.92
N LYS A 828 -3.90 23.37 -5.17
CA LYS A 828 -4.15 23.12 -3.75
C LYS A 828 -2.83 23.05 -2.99
N LEU A 829 -2.78 23.77 -1.87
CA LEU A 829 -1.66 23.82 -0.95
C LEU A 829 -2.09 23.26 0.40
N TYR A 830 -1.24 22.45 1.00
CA TYR A 830 -1.35 21.98 2.37
C TYR A 830 -0.17 22.52 3.17
N THR A 831 -0.44 22.97 4.38
CA THR A 831 0.56 23.43 5.34
C THR A 831 0.24 22.91 6.73
N PRO A 832 1.22 22.82 7.65
CA PRO A 832 0.93 22.57 9.06
C PRO A 832 -0.02 23.65 9.60
N GLY A 833 -0.87 23.25 10.56
CA GLY A 833 -1.68 24.19 11.34
C GLY A 833 -0.92 24.77 12.54
N PHE A 834 -1.66 25.31 13.50
CA PHE A 834 -1.08 25.98 14.68
C PHE A 834 -0.56 25.02 15.77
N ALA A 835 -0.85 23.72 15.67
CA ALA A 835 -0.40 22.71 16.62
C ALA A 835 -0.03 21.41 15.88
N LYS A 836 0.61 20.43 16.59
CA LYS A 836 0.96 19.11 16.04
C LYS A 836 -0.27 18.44 15.43
N HIS A 837 -0.13 17.86 14.22
CA HIS A 837 -1.18 17.18 13.46
C HIS A 837 -2.38 18.05 13.06
N HIS A 838 -2.34 19.36 13.23
CA HIS A 838 -3.29 20.27 12.60
C HIS A 838 -2.88 20.51 11.14
N SER A 839 -3.86 20.70 10.26
CA SER A 839 -3.63 20.96 8.84
C SER A 839 -4.43 22.14 8.36
N LEU A 840 -3.77 23.05 7.66
CA LEU A 840 -4.41 24.13 6.91
C LEU A 840 -4.30 23.80 5.41
N SER A 841 -5.40 23.86 4.67
CA SER A 841 -5.38 23.70 3.22
C SER A 841 -6.12 24.80 2.50
N LEU A 842 -5.51 25.31 1.43
CA LEU A 842 -6.06 26.31 0.52
C LEU A 842 -6.15 25.69 -0.87
N ALA A 843 -7.34 25.69 -1.47
CA ALA A 843 -7.53 25.31 -2.87
C ALA A 843 -8.05 26.51 -3.67
N ALA A 844 -7.66 26.61 -4.93
CA ALA A 844 -8.14 27.59 -5.88
C ALA A 844 -8.35 26.94 -7.25
N SER A 845 -9.38 27.39 -7.96
CA SER A 845 -9.64 26.97 -9.35
C SER A 845 -10.01 28.19 -10.18
N TYR A 846 -9.50 28.22 -11.40
CA TYR A 846 -9.94 29.15 -12.45
C TYR A 846 -10.32 28.37 -13.68
N GLN A 847 -11.46 28.69 -14.27
CA GLN A 847 -11.84 28.14 -15.58
C GLN A 847 -12.47 29.21 -16.44
N THR A 848 -12.23 29.11 -17.71
CA THR A 848 -12.77 30.04 -18.70
C THR A 848 -13.07 29.34 -20.01
N SER A 849 -14.12 29.79 -20.69
CA SER A 849 -14.45 29.41 -22.04
C SER A 849 -13.87 30.44 -23.00
N ILE A 850 -13.07 29.99 -23.99
CA ILE A 850 -12.38 30.85 -24.96
C ILE A 850 -12.98 30.59 -26.33
N GLY A 851 -13.39 31.64 -27.02
CA GLY A 851 -14.04 31.51 -28.33
C GLY A 851 -15.40 30.83 -28.26
N GLY A 852 -15.90 30.39 -29.43
CA GLY A 852 -17.17 29.69 -29.57
C GLY A 852 -18.37 30.60 -29.61
N PHE A 853 -19.31 30.24 -30.48
CA PHE A 853 -20.57 30.98 -30.63
C PHE A 853 -21.37 31.02 -29.32
N HIS A 854 -21.38 29.90 -28.60
CA HIS A 854 -22.21 29.70 -27.43
C HIS A 854 -21.61 30.25 -26.13
N SER A 855 -20.34 30.66 -26.15
CA SER A 855 -19.72 31.28 -24.97
C SER A 855 -20.30 32.69 -24.66
N ASN A 856 -20.90 33.31 -25.64
CA ASN A 856 -21.50 34.65 -25.49
C ASN A 856 -23.03 34.63 -25.35
N MET A 857 -23.67 33.48 -25.42
CA MET A 857 -25.10 33.30 -25.34
C MET A 857 -25.49 32.31 -24.24
N MET A 858 -26.76 32.36 -23.80
CA MET A 858 -27.33 31.49 -22.77
C MET A 858 -27.39 30.00 -23.12
N LEU A 859 -26.69 29.55 -24.16
CA LEU A 859 -26.71 28.17 -24.65
C LEU A 859 -25.61 27.31 -23.97
N SER A 860 -25.61 27.33 -22.65
CA SER A 860 -24.65 26.62 -21.82
C SER A 860 -24.57 25.11 -22.06
N GLU A 861 -25.59 24.53 -22.72
CA GLU A 861 -25.63 23.10 -23.03
C GLU A 861 -24.61 22.68 -24.10
N LEU A 862 -24.16 23.62 -24.93
CA LEU A 862 -23.21 23.37 -25.99
C LEU A 862 -21.76 23.68 -25.60
N ALA A 863 -21.51 24.28 -24.46
CA ALA A 863 -20.17 24.54 -23.95
C ALA A 863 -19.61 23.34 -23.18
N PHE A 864 -18.31 23.06 -23.33
CA PHE A 864 -17.63 22.14 -22.44
C PHE A 864 -17.64 22.71 -21.01
N LYS A 865 -17.98 21.87 -20.02
CA LYS A 865 -18.11 22.27 -18.63
C LYS A 865 -17.17 21.50 -17.71
N SER A 866 -16.67 22.19 -16.70
CA SER A 866 -15.94 21.58 -15.62
C SER A 866 -16.28 22.29 -14.29
N THR A 867 -16.38 21.55 -13.22
CA THR A 867 -16.60 22.05 -11.85
C THR A 867 -15.55 21.48 -10.92
N LYS A 868 -14.29 21.80 -11.20
CA LYS A 868 -13.15 21.23 -10.48
C LYS A 868 -13.14 21.58 -8.97
N LEU A 869 -13.64 22.73 -8.61
CA LEU A 869 -13.80 23.17 -7.23
C LEU A 869 -15.18 23.82 -7.09
N LEU A 870 -16.11 23.11 -6.47
CA LEU A 870 -17.47 23.57 -6.27
C LEU A 870 -17.71 23.93 -4.80
N PRO A 871 -18.24 25.10 -4.45
CA PRO A 871 -18.60 25.41 -3.07
C PRO A 871 -19.63 24.40 -2.52
N ARG A 872 -19.44 24.01 -1.28
CA ARG A 872 -20.25 22.98 -0.62
C ARG A 872 -21.75 23.36 -0.61
N GLY A 873 -22.60 22.41 -0.97
CA GLY A 873 -24.04 22.59 -1.05
C GLY A 873 -24.55 23.23 -2.33
N PHE A 874 -23.68 23.51 -3.30
CA PHE A 874 -24.05 23.95 -4.65
C PHE A 874 -23.84 22.80 -5.65
N SER A 875 -24.62 22.80 -6.71
CA SER A 875 -24.52 21.84 -7.80
C SER A 875 -23.90 22.46 -9.05
N SER A 876 -23.42 21.62 -9.97
CA SER A 876 -22.90 22.09 -11.26
C SER A 876 -23.96 22.82 -12.11
N TYR A 877 -25.26 22.58 -11.85
CA TYR A 877 -26.37 23.25 -12.50
C TYR A 877 -26.58 24.70 -12.01
N ASP A 878 -26.02 25.06 -10.84
CA ASP A 878 -26.12 26.40 -10.28
C ASP A 878 -25.06 27.33 -10.84
N ILE A 879 -24.12 26.82 -11.69
CA ILE A 879 -22.91 27.51 -12.10
C ILE A 879 -22.77 27.53 -13.62
N GLU A 880 -22.60 28.73 -14.16
CA GLU A 880 -22.16 28.94 -15.53
C GLU A 880 -20.62 28.93 -15.60
N ASN A 881 -20.07 28.47 -16.75
CA ASN A 881 -18.64 28.21 -16.83
C ASN A 881 -17.76 29.39 -17.26
N LYS A 882 -18.33 30.54 -17.60
CA LYS A 882 -17.54 31.65 -18.10
C LYS A 882 -16.88 32.39 -16.94
N ASN A 883 -15.55 32.51 -17.04
CA ASN A 883 -14.74 33.20 -16.04
C ASN A 883 -15.05 32.78 -14.58
N TYR A 884 -15.11 31.48 -14.33
CA TYR A 884 -15.35 30.91 -13.02
C TYR A 884 -14.05 30.91 -12.19
N VAL A 885 -14.10 31.53 -11.01
CA VAL A 885 -13.03 31.49 -10.01
C VAL A 885 -13.61 30.89 -8.74
N ALA A 886 -12.94 29.93 -8.15
CA ALA A 886 -13.35 29.36 -6.87
C ALA A 886 -12.16 29.21 -5.92
N THR A 887 -12.42 29.37 -4.63
CA THR A 887 -11.45 29.13 -3.56
C THR A 887 -12.09 28.35 -2.42
N SER A 888 -11.28 27.55 -1.73
CA SER A 888 -11.71 26.79 -0.54
C SER A 888 -10.59 26.79 0.49
N LEU A 889 -10.90 27.24 1.69
CA LEU A 889 -10.01 27.24 2.84
C LEU A 889 -10.55 26.25 3.88
N ASN A 890 -9.67 25.37 4.39
CA ASN A 890 -10.06 24.39 5.40
C ASN A 890 -8.98 24.32 6.48
N TYR A 891 -9.41 24.27 7.72
CA TYR A 891 -8.57 24.02 8.88
C TYR A 891 -9.06 22.77 9.61
N GLN A 892 -8.23 21.72 9.62
CA GLN A 892 -8.59 20.47 10.26
C GLN A 892 -7.71 20.19 11.47
N LEU A 893 -8.33 19.63 12.51
CA LEU A 893 -7.66 19.27 13.74
C LEU A 893 -8.18 17.96 14.34
N PRO A 894 -7.32 17.13 14.95
CA PRO A 894 -7.75 15.99 15.76
C PRO A 894 -8.24 16.53 17.11
N VAL A 895 -9.40 16.03 17.58
CA VAL A 895 -10.01 16.50 18.84
C VAL A 895 -9.87 15.45 19.93
N TRP A 896 -10.07 14.20 19.58
CA TRP A 896 -10.11 13.13 20.57
C TRP A 896 -9.76 11.76 19.97
N TYR A 897 -9.08 10.94 20.78
CA TYR A 897 -8.75 9.54 20.47
C TYR A 897 -9.49 8.65 21.49
N PRO A 898 -10.75 8.24 21.20
CA PRO A 898 -11.58 7.48 22.15
C PRO A 898 -11.00 6.11 22.47
N ASP A 899 -10.45 5.42 21.46
CA ASP A 899 -9.95 4.04 21.55
C ASP A 899 -10.93 3.11 22.26
N GLY A 900 -12.19 3.15 21.85
CA GLY A 900 -13.28 2.37 22.45
C GLY A 900 -14.54 2.41 21.61
N GLY A 901 -15.54 1.63 22.02
CA GLY A 901 -16.80 1.53 21.29
C GLY A 901 -17.70 0.43 21.83
N TRP A 902 -18.44 -0.23 20.97
CA TRP A 902 -19.22 -1.41 21.30
C TRP A 902 -18.43 -2.65 20.84
N GLU A 903 -17.89 -3.38 21.81
CA GLU A 903 -16.92 -4.45 21.60
C GLU A 903 -17.39 -5.48 20.59
N GLY A 904 -16.51 -5.78 19.62
CA GLY A 904 -16.77 -6.69 18.50
C GLY A 904 -17.73 -6.17 17.43
N VAL A 905 -18.23 -4.93 17.53
CA VAL A 905 -19.17 -4.32 16.57
C VAL A 905 -18.64 -3.05 15.94
N ILE A 906 -18.26 -2.06 16.75
CA ILE A 906 -17.72 -0.79 16.29
C ILE A 906 -16.68 -0.24 17.26
N TYR A 907 -15.56 0.19 16.73
CA TYR A 907 -14.42 0.71 17.48
C TYR A 907 -14.01 2.09 16.95
N PHE A 908 -14.20 3.12 17.75
CA PHE A 908 -13.87 4.52 17.42
C PHE A 908 -12.41 4.80 17.74
N LYS A 909 -11.65 5.29 16.77
CA LYS A 909 -10.21 5.55 16.87
C LYS A 909 -9.89 7.02 17.02
N ARG A 910 -10.55 7.89 16.25
CA ARG A 910 -10.24 9.33 16.22
C ARG A 910 -11.46 10.15 15.83
N LEU A 911 -11.66 11.24 16.55
CA LEU A 911 -12.58 12.32 16.20
C LEU A 911 -11.77 13.51 15.69
N ARG A 912 -12.14 14.05 14.54
CA ARG A 912 -11.55 15.25 13.94
C ARG A 912 -12.63 16.29 13.64
N LEU A 913 -12.26 17.55 13.64
CA LEU A 913 -13.09 18.65 13.15
C LEU A 913 -12.43 19.31 11.95
N ASN A 914 -13.22 19.77 11.01
CA ASN A 914 -12.83 20.65 9.93
C ASN A 914 -13.67 21.94 10.02
N LEU A 915 -13.03 23.10 9.98
CA LEU A 915 -13.66 24.39 9.77
C LEU A 915 -13.35 24.81 8.34
N GLY A 916 -14.38 25.12 7.55
CA GLY A 916 -14.22 25.36 6.13
C GLY A 916 -15.03 26.56 5.61
N GLY A 917 -14.45 27.22 4.60
CA GLY A 917 -15.09 28.27 3.85
C GLY A 917 -14.79 28.15 2.36
N ASP A 918 -15.81 28.23 1.54
CA ASP A 918 -15.76 28.17 0.09
C ASP A 918 -16.32 29.44 -0.51
N TYR A 919 -15.73 29.93 -1.57
CA TYR A 919 -16.20 31.07 -2.34
C TYR A 919 -16.04 30.78 -3.83
N ALA A 920 -17.03 31.11 -4.63
CA ALA A 920 -16.92 31.11 -6.08
C ALA A 920 -17.58 32.33 -6.69
N SER A 921 -17.00 32.79 -7.80
CA SER A 921 -17.52 33.91 -8.59
C SER A 921 -17.44 33.57 -10.09
N PHE A 922 -18.51 33.85 -10.82
CA PHE A 922 -18.61 33.54 -12.25
C PHE A 922 -19.54 34.50 -12.95
N GLU A 923 -19.41 34.63 -14.27
CA GLU A 923 -20.29 35.38 -15.10
C GLU A 923 -21.50 34.54 -15.50
N GLN A 924 -22.69 35.06 -15.32
CA GLN A 924 -23.94 34.40 -15.68
C GLN A 924 -24.70 35.26 -16.71
N PRO A 925 -24.88 34.79 -17.95
CA PRO A 925 -25.67 35.48 -18.93
C PRO A 925 -27.10 35.67 -18.45
N SER A 926 -27.64 36.87 -18.60
CA SER A 926 -29.01 37.21 -18.30
C SER A 926 -29.49 38.32 -19.26
N PHE A 927 -30.81 38.49 -19.39
CA PHE A 927 -31.39 39.60 -20.12
C PHE A 927 -31.70 40.75 -19.17
N ASN A 928 -31.34 42.00 -19.56
CA ASN A 928 -31.81 43.16 -18.87
C ASN A 928 -33.29 43.47 -19.23
N VAL A 929 -33.86 44.50 -18.60
CA VAL A 929 -35.25 44.92 -18.85
C VAL A 929 -35.47 45.33 -20.31
N GLU A 930 -34.42 45.75 -20.99
CA GLU A 930 -34.43 46.21 -22.39
C GLU A 930 -34.17 45.09 -23.40
N GLY A 931 -33.97 43.82 -22.93
CA GLY A 931 -33.74 42.66 -23.75
C GLY A 931 -32.30 42.41 -24.18
N ASP A 932 -31.33 43.22 -23.68
CA ASP A 932 -29.92 43.05 -23.97
C ASP A 932 -29.31 41.91 -23.14
N VAL A 933 -28.40 41.15 -23.74
CA VAL A 933 -27.59 40.13 -23.01
C VAL A 933 -26.57 40.86 -22.14
N VAL A 934 -26.76 40.79 -20.84
CA VAL A 934 -25.79 41.25 -19.86
C VAL A 934 -25.10 40.11 -19.15
N MET A 935 -23.87 40.28 -18.74
CA MET A 935 -23.02 39.27 -18.07
C MET A 935 -22.77 39.65 -16.59
N PRO A 936 -23.82 39.66 -15.76
CA PRO A 936 -23.64 40.01 -14.35
C PRO A 936 -22.77 38.97 -13.68
N ARG A 937 -21.93 39.41 -12.76
CA ARG A 937 -21.07 38.56 -11.97
C ARG A 937 -21.80 38.04 -10.74
N LYS A 938 -22.02 36.72 -10.70
CA LYS A 938 -22.59 36.01 -9.57
C LYS A 938 -21.47 35.60 -8.61
N ALA A 939 -21.73 35.72 -7.32
CA ALA A 939 -20.88 35.19 -6.27
C ALA A 939 -21.69 34.28 -5.36
N ILE A 940 -21.11 33.13 -5.03
CA ILE A 940 -21.68 32.12 -4.12
C ILE A 940 -20.63 31.73 -3.08
N TRP A 941 -21.07 31.45 -1.89
CA TRP A 941 -20.18 31.02 -0.81
C TRP A 941 -20.87 30.04 0.12
N ALA A 942 -20.03 29.25 0.81
CA ALA A 942 -20.46 28.40 1.89
C ALA A 942 -19.44 28.48 3.03
N TYR A 943 -19.89 28.46 4.27
CA TYR A 943 -19.03 28.37 5.43
C TYR A 943 -19.65 27.47 6.50
N GLY A 944 -18.82 26.76 7.24
CA GLY A 944 -19.29 25.79 8.22
C GLY A 944 -18.21 24.84 8.67
N GLY A 945 -18.59 23.61 8.94
CA GLY A 945 -17.63 22.62 9.39
C GLY A 945 -18.09 21.17 9.19
N ASP A 946 -17.13 20.26 9.37
CA ASP A 946 -17.35 18.84 9.31
C ASP A 946 -16.95 18.19 10.64
N ILE A 947 -17.78 17.28 11.12
CA ILE A 947 -17.43 16.33 12.17
C ILE A 947 -17.00 15.05 11.48
N ILE A 948 -15.77 14.60 11.74
CA ILE A 948 -15.15 13.47 11.04
C ILE A 948 -14.75 12.43 12.08
N VAL A 949 -15.23 11.20 11.92
CA VAL A 949 -14.99 10.09 12.84
C VAL A 949 -14.29 8.95 12.09
N ASP A 950 -13.13 8.57 12.56
CA ASP A 950 -12.38 7.40 12.08
C ASP A 950 -12.70 6.20 12.99
N PHE A 951 -13.19 5.10 12.43
CA PHE A 951 -13.61 3.92 13.17
C PHE A 951 -13.40 2.63 12.38
N ASN A 952 -13.36 1.49 13.07
CA ASN A 952 -13.40 0.16 12.50
C ASN A 952 -14.70 -0.54 12.89
N ILE A 953 -15.17 -1.46 12.06
CA ILE A 953 -16.31 -2.35 12.35
C ILE A 953 -15.78 -3.78 12.51
N PHE A 954 -16.41 -4.53 13.41
CA PHE A 954 -15.98 -5.88 13.76
C PHE A 954 -14.49 -5.90 14.20
N THR A 955 -13.76 -6.96 13.96
CA THR A 955 -12.33 -7.07 14.24
C THR A 955 -11.49 -6.84 12.97
N MET A 956 -11.85 -5.82 12.18
CA MET A 956 -11.10 -5.44 10.97
C MET A 956 -9.75 -4.83 11.34
N PRO A 957 -8.70 -5.08 10.54
CA PRO A 957 -7.36 -4.57 10.82
C PRO A 957 -7.29 -3.04 10.75
N ALA A 958 -6.22 -2.48 11.32
CA ALA A 958 -5.99 -1.03 11.35
C ALA A 958 -6.03 -0.37 9.96
N SER A 959 -5.60 -1.07 8.92
CA SER A 959 -5.64 -0.63 7.52
C SER A 959 -7.06 -0.47 6.96
N ALA A 960 -8.07 -1.08 7.59
CA ALA A 960 -9.48 -1.00 7.17
C ALA A 960 -10.29 0.05 7.96
N THR A 961 -9.66 1.15 8.39
CA THR A 961 -10.34 2.24 9.11
C THR A 961 -11.32 2.98 8.19
N ILE A 962 -12.58 3.06 8.58
CA ILE A 962 -13.65 3.77 7.89
C ILE A 962 -13.71 5.21 8.43
N THR A 963 -13.99 6.17 7.56
CA THR A 963 -14.18 7.57 7.95
C THR A 963 -15.63 7.98 7.70
N ALA A 964 -16.38 8.37 8.74
CA ALA A 964 -17.68 9.01 8.61
C ALA A 964 -17.55 10.52 8.71
N THR A 965 -18.22 11.26 7.86
CA THR A 965 -18.20 12.73 7.85
C THR A 965 -19.63 13.27 7.90
N LEU A 966 -19.92 14.13 8.86
CA LEU A 966 -21.12 14.95 8.91
C LEU A 966 -20.76 16.38 8.58
N SER A 967 -21.26 16.89 7.46
CA SER A 967 -21.02 18.25 6.96
C SER A 967 -22.20 19.15 7.26
N LEU A 968 -21.91 20.34 7.82
CA LEU A 968 -22.88 21.38 8.17
C LEU A 968 -22.38 22.73 7.64
N TYR A 969 -23.00 23.24 6.57
CA TYR A 969 -22.58 24.50 5.95
C TYR A 969 -23.77 25.43 5.67
N THR A 970 -23.56 26.69 5.97
CA THR A 970 -24.47 27.77 5.57
C THR A 970 -24.09 28.26 4.19
N LYS A 971 -25.07 28.42 3.30
CA LYS A 971 -24.92 28.95 1.94
C LYS A 971 -25.30 30.39 1.82
N GLY A 972 -24.67 31.11 0.90
CA GLY A 972 -25.01 32.48 0.55
C GLY A 972 -24.70 32.81 -0.90
N SER A 973 -25.28 33.88 -1.41
CA SER A 973 -25.05 34.39 -2.76
C SER A 973 -25.38 35.90 -2.80
N ASN A 974 -24.78 36.61 -3.75
CA ASN A 974 -25.15 37.99 -4.07
C ASN A 974 -26.39 38.08 -4.98
N MET A 975 -26.98 36.98 -5.37
CA MET A 975 -28.21 36.86 -6.18
C MET A 975 -29.20 35.91 -5.51
N PRO A 976 -30.51 35.98 -5.81
CA PRO A 976 -31.48 35.05 -5.26
C PRO A 976 -31.11 33.57 -5.55
N LEU A 977 -31.11 32.76 -4.51
CA LEU A 977 -30.90 31.30 -4.62
C LEU A 977 -32.25 30.60 -4.72
N LYS A 978 -32.36 29.63 -5.67
CA LYS A 978 -33.52 28.72 -5.75
C LYS A 978 -33.69 27.90 -4.47
N ASN A 979 -32.60 27.58 -3.79
CA ASN A 979 -32.56 26.84 -2.52
C ASN A 979 -31.53 27.42 -1.56
N ASN A 980 -31.99 28.17 -0.53
CA ASN A 980 -31.18 28.79 0.49
C ASN A 980 -31.09 27.99 1.79
N LYS A 981 -31.51 26.72 1.80
CA LYS A 981 -31.41 25.85 2.99
C LYS A 981 -29.94 25.53 3.29
N PRO A 982 -29.58 25.42 4.59
CA PRO A 982 -28.27 24.92 4.95
C PRO A 982 -27.93 23.59 4.28
N TYR A 983 -26.68 23.40 3.96
CA TYR A 983 -26.20 22.14 3.42
C TYR A 983 -25.89 21.20 4.58
N ILE A 984 -26.56 20.07 4.62
CA ILE A 984 -26.33 18.99 5.56
C ILE A 984 -26.05 17.75 4.71
N ALA A 985 -24.90 17.14 4.90
CA ALA A 985 -24.51 15.93 4.20
C ALA A 985 -23.85 14.93 5.13
N PHE A 986 -24.12 13.67 4.88
CA PHE A 986 -23.42 12.56 5.50
C PHE A 986 -22.61 11.83 4.43
N GLY A 987 -21.33 11.60 4.72
CA GLY A 987 -20.41 10.87 3.86
C GLY A 987 -19.75 9.70 4.60
N LEU A 988 -19.51 8.60 3.88
CA LEU A 988 -18.65 7.52 4.34
C LEU A 988 -17.46 7.42 3.39
N GLY A 989 -16.27 7.59 3.94
CA GLY A 989 -15.01 7.35 3.26
C GLY A 989 -14.45 6.02 3.72
N LEU A 990 -13.96 5.25 2.76
CA LEU A 990 -13.38 3.95 3.00
C LEU A 990 -11.86 4.05 2.79
N PRO A 991 -11.05 3.30 3.54
CA PRO A 991 -9.61 3.34 3.35
C PRO A 991 -9.25 2.73 2.00
N PHE A 992 -8.46 3.44 1.23
CA PHE A 992 -7.90 2.99 -0.03
C PHE A 992 -6.43 2.62 0.13
#